data_3e47a1ea66fcef878d5f67213595d772
#
_entry.id   3e47a1ea66fcef878d5f67213595d772
#
_cell.length_a   1.000
_cell.length_b   1.000
_cell.length_c   1.000
_cell.angle_alpha   90.00
_cell.angle_beta   90.00
_cell.angle_gamma   90.00
#
_symmetry.space_group_name_H-M   'P 1'
#
loop_
_entity.id
_entity.type
_entity.pdbx_description
1 polymer ?
#
loop_
_entity_poly.entity_id
_entity_poly.type
_entity_poly.pdbx_seq_one_letter_code
_entity_poly.pdbx_strand_id
1 'polypeptide(L)'
;MEYNFSEIEAQVQAFWREHDVYKVTENPNRPPFYVLDMFPYPSGAGLHVGHPLGYIASDIFSRYKRSKGFSVLHPMGYDAFGLPAEQYAIQTGQHPEVTTEINIKRYREQLEKIGFSYDWSREVRTSDPAYYKWTQWVFARLFESYYDTKSNSARPIESLVAHFEEHGSEGIHAYTHTPCSFSREEWLAYTPQEKSDVLMNYRLAYLGESVVNWCAELGTVLANDEVSEGVSIRGGHPVEQRKMKQWCLRVSAYAERLLSSLETLEWTDALKETQRNWIGRSEGAEVDFEVEGTHTRFTVFTTRPDTIYGVSFMVLAPESDLVKEVTTPEQKAAVEEYLAATKRKTERERIADRRVTGVFSGAYARNPLTGAVIPIWISDYVLAGYGTGAIMAVPAHDTRDFAFARHFGLPITQVVLPNGEEPSETDSWEDAKASKEGTLINSGILNGLSVADAIKTMNSHIEKEGLGKVKVNYRLRDAIFSRQRYWGEPFPIYYKEGIPTLVADDQLPLKLPEVDAFLPTETGEPPLGRAANWHTPEGYPYELSTMPGFAGSSAYYLRYMDPHNDHALVGEEANRYWRHVDLYIGGTEHATGHLIYSRFWNKFLFDLGVVCEDEPFRKLVNQGMIQGRSNFVYRIKNSNTFVSLGKKDQYDTTEIHVDVNIVHNDKLDLEAFRAWRPEYNTAEFITEEDGSYQCGWAVEKMSKSMYNVVNPDDIIASYGADTLRLYEMFLGPLEQSKPWDTKGIDGVHRFLKKLFGLFYKDENLAVTDTEPTPEELKALHKLIRKVGQDIEQFSFNTSVSAFMICVGDLQHLKTTSRAILEPLLVVLSPFAPHITEYLYRALGNSGSIVDAEWPQFEEKYLVESVTKYPVSFNGKVRFTLEIAASATPQEVESAALSAPEAAKWLEGKQPKKVIVVPGRIVNIVL
;
A
#
# COMPACT_ATOMS: atom_id res chain seq x y z
N MET A 1 -44.23 -7.23 -12.27
CA MET A 1 -42.89 -6.93 -12.86
C MET A 1 -41.81 -7.66 -12.05
N GLU A 2 -40.98 -8.46 -12.70
CA GLU A 2 -39.88 -9.12 -12.04
C GLU A 2 -38.64 -8.24 -12.04
N TYR A 3 -37.81 -8.40 -11.04
CA TYR A 3 -36.51 -7.69 -10.95
C TYR A 3 -35.59 -8.14 -12.08
N ASN A 4 -35.49 -7.34 -13.13
CA ASN A 4 -34.56 -7.53 -14.25
C ASN A 4 -33.33 -6.59 -14.08
N PHE A 5 -32.33 -7.07 -13.39
CA PHE A 5 -31.13 -6.28 -13.09
C PHE A 5 -30.39 -5.81 -14.35
N SER A 6 -30.32 -6.64 -15.38
CA SER A 6 -29.61 -6.30 -16.62
C SER A 6 -30.22 -5.09 -17.33
N GLU A 7 -31.54 -5.03 -17.43
CA GLU A 7 -32.25 -3.91 -18.03
C GLU A 7 -32.19 -2.66 -17.16
N ILE A 8 -32.41 -2.81 -15.86
CA ILE A 8 -32.33 -1.71 -14.88
C ILE A 8 -30.96 -1.05 -14.89
N GLU A 9 -29.89 -1.84 -14.81
CA GLU A 9 -28.53 -1.33 -14.80
C GLU A 9 -28.17 -0.61 -16.11
N ALA A 10 -28.56 -1.14 -17.26
CA ALA A 10 -28.35 -0.49 -18.56
C ALA A 10 -29.08 0.88 -18.66
N GLN A 11 -30.34 0.95 -18.22
CA GLN A 11 -31.11 2.19 -18.22
C GLN A 11 -30.51 3.24 -17.27
N VAL A 12 -30.13 2.84 -16.09
CA VAL A 12 -29.58 3.75 -15.07
C VAL A 12 -28.21 4.28 -15.49
N GLN A 13 -27.33 3.44 -16.01
CA GLN A 13 -26.00 3.85 -16.49
C GLN A 13 -26.13 4.80 -17.70
N ALA A 14 -27.06 4.58 -18.59
CA ALA A 14 -27.36 5.51 -19.68
C ALA A 14 -27.82 6.88 -19.15
N PHE A 15 -28.71 6.89 -18.18
CA PHE A 15 -29.16 8.11 -17.51
C PHE A 15 -28.00 8.89 -16.86
N TRP A 16 -27.14 8.22 -16.12
CA TRP A 16 -25.99 8.87 -15.48
C TRP A 16 -25.02 9.51 -16.49
N ARG A 17 -24.78 8.83 -17.62
CA ARG A 17 -23.92 9.38 -18.70
C ARG A 17 -24.55 10.56 -19.39
N GLU A 18 -25.83 10.46 -19.75
CA GLU A 18 -26.56 11.52 -20.48
C GLU A 18 -26.69 12.83 -19.68
N HIS A 19 -26.69 12.73 -18.35
CA HIS A 19 -26.88 13.87 -17.45
C HIS A 19 -25.59 14.28 -16.72
N ASP A 20 -24.43 13.69 -17.03
CA ASP A 20 -23.15 13.98 -16.36
C ASP A 20 -23.27 13.99 -14.81
N VAL A 21 -24.01 13.01 -14.25
CA VAL A 21 -24.43 13.02 -12.84
C VAL A 21 -23.26 13.12 -11.85
N TYR A 22 -22.11 12.58 -12.21
CA TYR A 22 -20.93 12.52 -11.33
C TYR A 22 -19.91 13.63 -11.57
N LYS A 23 -20.16 14.51 -12.53
CA LYS A 23 -19.30 15.64 -12.80
C LYS A 23 -19.31 16.62 -11.63
N VAL A 24 -18.11 16.95 -11.14
CA VAL A 24 -17.95 17.86 -10.01
C VAL A 24 -17.25 19.15 -10.43
N THR A 25 -17.62 20.25 -9.80
CA THR A 25 -16.99 21.56 -9.95
C THR A 25 -16.65 22.13 -8.58
N GLU A 26 -15.73 23.08 -8.55
CA GLU A 26 -15.36 23.86 -7.38
C GLU A 26 -16.52 24.80 -7.00
N ASN A 27 -17.39 24.36 -6.10
CA ASN A 27 -18.54 25.13 -5.64
C ASN A 27 -18.26 25.77 -4.28
N PRO A 28 -18.09 27.11 -4.19
CA PRO A 28 -17.77 27.77 -2.93
C PRO A 28 -18.87 27.68 -1.88
N ASN A 29 -20.09 27.32 -2.26
CA ASN A 29 -21.22 27.17 -1.35
C ASN A 29 -21.37 25.76 -0.75
N ARG A 30 -20.48 24.83 -1.12
CA ARG A 30 -20.45 23.47 -0.60
C ARG A 30 -19.06 23.15 -0.06
N PRO A 31 -18.95 22.49 1.11
CA PRO A 31 -17.66 22.04 1.59
C PRO A 31 -17.08 20.97 0.64
N PRO A 32 -15.80 21.03 0.29
CA PRO A 32 -15.17 20.02 -0.53
C PRO A 32 -14.92 18.72 0.25
N PHE A 33 -14.96 17.61 -0.45
CA PHE A 33 -14.50 16.32 0.05
C PHE A 33 -13.85 15.53 -1.08
N TYR A 34 -12.58 15.15 -0.91
CA TYR A 34 -11.80 14.46 -1.91
C TYR A 34 -11.58 12.99 -1.51
N VAL A 35 -12.19 12.08 -2.24
CA VAL A 35 -12.01 10.63 -2.08
C VAL A 35 -11.16 10.11 -3.22
N LEU A 36 -10.10 9.39 -2.91
CA LEU A 36 -9.17 8.86 -3.89
C LEU A 36 -8.98 7.35 -3.71
N ASP A 37 -9.05 6.63 -4.80
CA ASP A 37 -8.60 5.26 -4.93
C ASP A 37 -7.18 5.21 -5.49
N MET A 38 -6.39 4.24 -5.07
CA MET A 38 -5.15 3.93 -5.77
C MET A 38 -5.51 3.41 -7.16
N PHE A 39 -5.13 4.17 -8.19
CA PHE A 39 -5.50 3.87 -9.56
C PHE A 39 -4.81 2.58 -10.07
N PRO A 40 -5.48 1.82 -10.94
CA PRO A 40 -4.97 0.54 -11.40
C PRO A 40 -3.89 0.69 -12.47
N TYR A 41 -3.00 -0.32 -12.52
CA TYR A 41 -2.19 -0.59 -13.69
C TYR A 41 -3.01 -1.46 -14.68
N PRO A 42 -3.32 -0.97 -15.90
CA PRO A 42 -4.19 -1.67 -16.83
C PRO A 42 -3.50 -2.89 -17.45
N SER A 43 -3.74 -4.07 -16.93
CA SER A 43 -3.24 -5.34 -17.47
C SER A 43 -4.24 -5.98 -18.46
N GLY A 44 -3.75 -6.80 -19.39
CA GLY A 44 -4.57 -7.39 -20.45
C GLY A 44 -5.72 -8.29 -20.02
N ALA A 45 -5.74 -8.75 -18.76
CA ALA A 45 -6.83 -9.57 -18.25
C ALA A 45 -8.05 -8.80 -17.78
N GLY A 46 -7.92 -7.50 -17.58
CA GLY A 46 -8.91 -6.73 -16.86
C GLY A 46 -8.87 -7.00 -15.34
N LEU A 47 -9.93 -6.55 -14.67
CA LEU A 47 -10.13 -6.72 -13.23
C LEU A 47 -10.56 -8.15 -12.89
N HIS A 48 -10.17 -8.65 -11.72
CA HIS A 48 -10.82 -9.78 -11.04
C HIS A 48 -11.63 -9.24 -9.84
N VAL A 49 -12.49 -10.08 -9.24
CA VAL A 49 -13.40 -9.67 -8.15
C VAL A 49 -12.69 -9.13 -6.90
N GLY A 50 -11.40 -9.34 -6.76
CA GLY A 50 -10.63 -8.77 -5.64
C GLY A 50 -10.29 -7.28 -5.79
N HIS A 51 -10.22 -6.77 -7.01
CA HIS A 51 -9.87 -5.36 -7.26
C HIS A 51 -10.96 -4.38 -6.80
N PRO A 52 -12.27 -4.64 -7.03
CA PRO A 52 -13.30 -3.67 -6.69
C PRO A 52 -13.54 -3.46 -5.19
N LEU A 53 -13.02 -4.30 -4.31
CA LEU A 53 -13.30 -4.20 -2.87
C LEU A 53 -13.05 -2.80 -2.29
N GLY A 54 -11.86 -2.25 -2.53
CA GLY A 54 -11.54 -0.89 -2.11
C GLY A 54 -12.33 0.18 -2.86
N TYR A 55 -12.56 -0.03 -4.15
CA TYR A 55 -13.32 0.91 -4.99
C TYR A 55 -14.81 0.98 -4.60
N ILE A 56 -15.39 -0.14 -4.20
CA ILE A 56 -16.78 -0.15 -3.68
C ILE A 56 -16.84 0.59 -2.35
N ALA A 57 -15.88 0.38 -1.46
CA ALA A 57 -15.81 1.08 -0.18
C ALA A 57 -15.69 2.60 -0.35
N SER A 58 -14.79 3.06 -1.21
CA SER A 58 -14.62 4.49 -1.51
C SER A 58 -15.87 5.09 -2.18
N ASP A 59 -16.50 4.34 -3.07
CA ASP A 59 -17.71 4.76 -3.76
C ASP A 59 -18.91 4.91 -2.81
N ILE A 60 -19.07 3.99 -1.87
CA ILE A 60 -20.09 4.10 -0.82
C ILE A 60 -19.88 5.38 -0.01
N PHE A 61 -18.64 5.62 0.41
CA PHE A 61 -18.30 6.80 1.18
C PHE A 61 -18.50 8.10 0.40
N SER A 62 -18.12 8.10 -0.89
CA SER A 62 -18.32 9.25 -1.79
C SER A 62 -19.79 9.60 -1.97
N ARG A 63 -20.64 8.61 -2.22
CA ARG A 63 -22.10 8.79 -2.35
C ARG A 63 -22.73 9.29 -1.06
N TYR A 64 -22.31 8.75 0.07
CA TYR A 64 -22.76 9.20 1.39
C TYR A 64 -22.38 10.65 1.66
N LYS A 65 -21.12 11.06 1.41
CA LYS A 65 -20.68 12.46 1.61
C LYS A 65 -21.43 13.41 0.67
N ARG A 66 -21.71 13.01 -0.56
CA ARG A 66 -22.50 13.82 -1.49
C ARG A 66 -23.93 14.04 -0.96
N SER A 67 -24.59 13.00 -0.46
CA SER A 67 -25.91 13.11 0.16
C SER A 67 -25.93 13.92 1.46
N LYS A 68 -24.76 14.08 2.10
CA LYS A 68 -24.55 14.97 3.25
C LYS A 68 -24.28 16.43 2.87
N GLY A 69 -24.33 16.77 1.57
CA GLY A 69 -24.20 18.14 1.08
C GLY A 69 -22.78 18.57 0.66
N PHE A 70 -21.81 17.65 0.65
CA PHE A 70 -20.45 17.94 0.19
C PHE A 70 -20.35 17.99 -1.34
N SER A 71 -19.42 18.80 -1.83
CA SER A 71 -18.93 18.70 -3.21
C SER A 71 -17.83 17.63 -3.21
N VAL A 72 -18.11 16.48 -3.85
CA VAL A 72 -17.22 15.31 -3.76
C VAL A 72 -16.43 15.13 -5.04
N LEU A 73 -15.09 15.17 -4.92
CA LEU A 73 -14.17 14.78 -5.99
C LEU A 73 -13.85 13.29 -5.82
N HIS A 74 -14.31 12.46 -6.77
CA HIS A 74 -14.04 11.02 -6.83
C HIS A 74 -13.56 10.67 -8.24
N PRO A 75 -12.26 10.87 -8.54
CA PRO A 75 -11.69 10.66 -9.86
C PRO A 75 -11.20 9.23 -10.04
N MET A 76 -10.91 8.87 -11.29
CA MET A 76 -10.25 7.62 -11.67
C MET A 76 -9.35 7.85 -12.88
N GLY A 77 -8.30 7.06 -12.99
CA GLY A 77 -7.36 7.07 -14.08
C GLY A 77 -6.52 5.80 -14.11
N TYR A 78 -5.37 5.85 -14.78
CA TYR A 78 -4.56 4.66 -15.02
C TYR A 78 -3.08 4.96 -14.87
N ASP A 79 -2.40 4.10 -14.10
CA ASP A 79 -0.94 4.03 -14.09
C ASP A 79 -0.50 3.18 -15.27
N ALA A 80 -0.04 3.85 -16.34
CA ALA A 80 0.04 3.24 -17.66
C ALA A 80 1.46 3.00 -18.18
N PHE A 81 2.49 3.47 -17.47
CA PHE A 81 3.88 3.15 -17.77
C PHE A 81 4.37 1.92 -16.98
N GLY A 82 5.39 1.27 -17.47
CA GLY A 82 6.10 0.22 -16.76
C GLY A 82 6.45 -1.02 -17.58
N LEU A 83 7.16 -1.92 -16.93
CA LEU A 83 7.74 -3.13 -17.52
C LEU A 83 6.73 -4.10 -18.16
N PRO A 84 5.51 -4.32 -17.61
CA PRO A 84 4.60 -5.29 -18.21
C PRO A 84 4.20 -5.02 -19.66
N ALA A 85 3.89 -3.75 -19.96
CA ALA A 85 3.53 -3.35 -21.33
C ALA A 85 4.72 -3.43 -22.28
N GLU A 86 5.91 -3.04 -21.80
CA GLU A 86 7.13 -3.12 -22.60
C GLU A 86 7.53 -4.56 -22.92
N GLN A 87 7.45 -5.47 -21.97
CA GLN A 87 7.76 -6.89 -22.24
C GLN A 87 6.79 -7.52 -23.24
N TYR A 88 5.51 -7.18 -23.16
CA TYR A 88 4.55 -7.61 -24.16
C TYR A 88 4.90 -7.04 -25.54
N ALA A 89 5.32 -5.78 -25.60
CA ALA A 89 5.78 -5.15 -26.84
C ALA A 89 7.02 -5.84 -27.41
N ILE A 90 8.00 -6.21 -26.57
CA ILE A 90 9.19 -6.97 -26.99
C ILE A 90 8.80 -8.32 -27.61
N GLN A 91 7.86 -9.04 -26.99
CA GLN A 91 7.42 -10.35 -27.43
C GLN A 91 6.63 -10.31 -28.74
N THR A 92 5.82 -9.28 -28.93
CA THR A 92 4.85 -9.20 -30.03
C THR A 92 5.25 -8.25 -31.14
N GLY A 93 6.23 -7.36 -30.91
CA GLY A 93 6.57 -6.26 -31.81
C GLY A 93 5.54 -5.13 -31.86
N GLN A 94 4.49 -5.19 -31.04
CA GLN A 94 3.46 -4.17 -30.99
C GLN A 94 3.89 -3.02 -30.08
N HIS A 95 3.64 -1.78 -30.48
CA HIS A 95 3.96 -0.60 -29.66
C HIS A 95 3.22 -0.66 -28.30
N PRO A 96 3.89 -0.36 -27.16
CA PRO A 96 3.29 -0.44 -25.82
C PRO A 96 2.02 0.40 -25.68
N GLU A 97 1.95 1.55 -26.34
CA GLU A 97 0.79 2.44 -26.33
C GLU A 97 -0.48 1.75 -26.82
N VAL A 98 -0.39 0.97 -27.90
CA VAL A 98 -1.54 0.26 -28.48
C VAL A 98 -2.13 -0.74 -27.49
N THR A 99 -1.28 -1.54 -26.88
CA THR A 99 -1.69 -2.49 -25.84
C THR A 99 -2.28 -1.79 -24.64
N THR A 100 -1.66 -0.70 -24.19
CA THR A 100 -2.12 0.12 -23.07
C THR A 100 -3.51 0.69 -23.33
N GLU A 101 -3.77 1.24 -24.51
CA GLU A 101 -5.10 1.75 -24.90
C GLU A 101 -6.18 0.67 -24.87
N ILE A 102 -5.90 -0.51 -25.39
CA ILE A 102 -6.84 -1.65 -25.36
C ILE A 102 -7.16 -2.04 -23.93
N ASN A 103 -6.15 -2.11 -23.07
CA ASN A 103 -6.30 -2.48 -21.67
C ASN A 103 -7.07 -1.41 -20.88
N ILE A 104 -6.79 -0.13 -21.10
CA ILE A 104 -7.51 1.00 -20.47
C ILE A 104 -8.99 0.93 -20.84
N LYS A 105 -9.31 0.73 -22.10
CA LYS A 105 -10.70 0.60 -22.55
C LYS A 105 -11.42 -0.54 -21.84
N ARG A 106 -10.75 -1.70 -21.68
CA ARG A 106 -11.27 -2.86 -20.96
C ARG A 106 -11.56 -2.54 -19.49
N TYR A 107 -10.60 -1.91 -18.80
CA TYR A 107 -10.76 -1.50 -17.41
C TYR A 107 -11.89 -0.50 -17.23
N ARG A 108 -11.97 0.51 -18.12
CA ARG A 108 -13.03 1.50 -18.14
C ARG A 108 -14.42 0.88 -18.25
N GLU A 109 -14.60 -0.05 -19.18
CA GLU A 109 -15.85 -0.77 -19.39
C GLU A 109 -16.27 -1.57 -18.15
N GLN A 110 -15.33 -2.24 -17.49
CA GLN A 110 -15.58 -2.99 -16.25
C GLN A 110 -15.97 -2.07 -15.09
N LEU A 111 -15.25 -0.97 -14.89
CA LEU A 111 -15.54 0.00 -13.84
C LEU A 111 -16.90 0.68 -14.04
N GLU A 112 -17.24 1.02 -15.26
CA GLU A 112 -18.56 1.58 -15.58
C GLU A 112 -19.69 0.58 -15.31
N LYS A 113 -19.52 -0.69 -15.66
CA LYS A 113 -20.52 -1.74 -15.37
C LYS A 113 -20.77 -1.95 -13.87
N ILE A 114 -19.76 -1.82 -13.04
CA ILE A 114 -19.90 -1.92 -11.57
C ILE A 114 -20.67 -0.71 -11.01
N GLY A 115 -20.72 0.40 -11.74
CA GLY A 115 -21.54 1.57 -11.43
C GLY A 115 -20.90 2.52 -10.43
N PHE A 116 -19.61 2.74 -10.50
CA PHE A 116 -18.91 3.70 -9.66
C PHE A 116 -19.26 5.15 -9.99
N SER A 117 -19.22 6.02 -8.98
CA SER A 117 -19.50 7.46 -9.09
C SER A 117 -18.28 8.28 -9.50
N TYR A 118 -17.42 7.75 -10.38
CA TYR A 118 -16.26 8.46 -10.86
C TYR A 118 -16.61 9.61 -11.79
N ASP A 119 -15.95 10.74 -11.57
CA ASP A 119 -15.96 11.85 -12.52
C ASP A 119 -14.96 11.59 -13.66
N TRP A 120 -15.41 10.96 -14.71
CA TRP A 120 -14.58 10.59 -15.86
C TRP A 120 -14.07 11.79 -16.69
N SER A 121 -14.63 12.98 -16.49
CA SER A 121 -14.10 14.20 -17.12
C SER A 121 -12.72 14.58 -16.57
N ARG A 122 -12.33 13.99 -15.44
CA ARG A 122 -11.03 14.19 -14.78
C ARG A 122 -10.07 13.00 -14.92
N GLU A 123 -10.36 12.07 -15.83
CA GLU A 123 -9.50 10.92 -16.08
C GLU A 123 -8.08 11.35 -16.46
N VAL A 124 -7.08 10.69 -15.88
CA VAL A 124 -5.68 10.88 -16.23
C VAL A 124 -5.02 9.54 -16.57
N ARG A 125 -3.98 9.60 -17.39
CA ARG A 125 -3.14 8.47 -17.78
C ARG A 125 -1.69 8.88 -17.65
N THR A 126 -0.90 8.18 -16.89
CA THR A 126 0.51 8.55 -16.68
C THR A 126 1.34 8.52 -17.97
N SER A 127 0.91 7.75 -18.98
CA SER A 127 1.56 7.66 -20.30
C SER A 127 1.14 8.74 -21.31
N ASP A 128 0.16 9.58 -20.95
CA ASP A 128 -0.23 10.70 -21.80
C ASP A 128 0.81 11.82 -21.72
N PRO A 129 1.35 12.31 -22.85
CA PRO A 129 2.27 13.45 -22.87
C PRO A 129 1.75 14.69 -22.15
N ALA A 130 0.46 14.98 -22.22
CA ALA A 130 -0.17 16.09 -21.47
C ALA A 130 -0.11 15.89 -19.96
N TYR A 131 -0.06 14.64 -19.47
CA TYR A 131 0.13 14.31 -18.08
C TYR A 131 1.62 14.29 -17.70
N TYR A 132 2.46 13.53 -18.40
CA TYR A 132 3.85 13.38 -17.98
C TYR A 132 4.71 14.62 -18.21
N LYS A 133 4.26 15.59 -19.00
CA LYS A 133 4.79 16.95 -18.98
C LYS A 133 5.04 17.46 -17.56
N TRP A 134 4.07 17.22 -16.66
CA TRP A 134 4.15 17.68 -15.28
C TRP A 134 5.05 16.82 -14.40
N THR A 135 5.16 15.53 -14.68
CA THR A 135 6.18 14.66 -14.07
C THR A 135 7.58 15.15 -14.43
N GLN A 136 7.81 15.49 -15.69
CA GLN A 136 9.06 16.08 -16.17
C GLN A 136 9.33 17.45 -15.51
N TRP A 137 8.30 18.28 -15.40
CA TRP A 137 8.41 19.59 -14.78
C TRP A 137 8.82 19.49 -13.29
N VAL A 138 8.24 18.57 -12.52
CA VAL A 138 8.63 18.36 -11.10
C VAL A 138 10.07 17.89 -11.02
N PHE A 139 10.47 16.95 -11.89
CA PHE A 139 11.88 16.53 -11.96
C PHE A 139 12.80 17.73 -12.22
N ALA A 140 12.45 18.60 -13.15
CA ALA A 140 13.22 19.80 -13.45
C ALA A 140 13.34 20.72 -12.22
N ARG A 141 12.24 20.92 -11.48
CA ARG A 141 12.27 21.72 -10.23
C ARG A 141 13.15 21.06 -9.16
N LEU A 142 13.12 19.71 -9.03
CA LEU A 142 14.01 18.99 -8.11
C LEU A 142 15.48 19.15 -8.50
N PHE A 143 15.80 19.12 -9.79
CA PHE A 143 17.15 19.35 -10.29
C PHE A 143 17.65 20.79 -10.01
N GLU A 144 16.78 21.77 -10.07
CA GLU A 144 17.07 23.19 -9.79
C GLU A 144 17.08 23.55 -8.30
N SER A 145 16.91 22.56 -7.43
CA SER A 145 16.76 22.79 -5.98
C SER A 145 17.79 22.01 -5.17
N TYR A 146 18.11 22.57 -4.00
CA TYR A 146 18.81 21.88 -2.92
C TYR A 146 18.00 21.98 -1.62
N TYR A 147 18.33 21.17 -0.63
CA TYR A 147 17.66 21.24 0.68
C TYR A 147 18.49 22.05 1.65
N ASP A 148 17.93 23.17 2.11
CA ASP A 148 18.54 24.02 3.13
C ASP A 148 18.15 23.50 4.53
N THR A 149 19.15 23.02 5.27
CA THR A 149 18.97 22.45 6.61
C THR A 149 18.66 23.49 7.68
N LYS A 150 18.93 24.78 7.42
CA LYS A 150 18.59 25.88 8.34
C LYS A 150 17.12 26.26 8.26
N SER A 151 16.58 26.38 7.06
CA SER A 151 15.14 26.65 6.82
C SER A 151 14.28 25.40 6.80
N ASN A 152 14.88 24.20 6.80
CA ASN A 152 14.22 22.91 6.62
C ASN A 152 13.29 22.87 5.40
N SER A 153 13.76 23.38 4.29
CA SER A 153 12.99 23.49 3.05
C SER A 153 13.87 23.48 1.81
N ALA A 154 13.28 23.12 0.67
CA ALA A 154 13.96 23.27 -0.60
C ALA A 154 14.20 24.76 -0.95
N ARG A 155 15.35 25.03 -1.56
CA ARG A 155 15.75 26.35 -2.04
C ARG A 155 16.29 26.24 -3.46
N PRO A 156 16.20 27.33 -4.27
CA PRO A 156 16.79 27.36 -5.59
C PRO A 156 18.31 27.12 -5.54
N ILE A 157 18.84 26.30 -6.46
CA ILE A 157 20.27 25.97 -6.52
C ILE A 157 21.13 27.21 -6.79
N GLU A 158 20.57 28.22 -7.48
CA GLU A 158 21.26 29.48 -7.74
C GLU A 158 21.65 30.22 -6.47
N SER A 159 20.87 30.08 -5.40
CA SER A 159 21.21 30.68 -4.10
C SER A 159 22.43 30.01 -3.46
N LEU A 160 22.61 28.71 -3.71
CA LEU A 160 23.82 27.98 -3.30
C LEU A 160 25.04 28.39 -4.14
N VAL A 161 24.86 28.55 -5.47
CA VAL A 161 25.90 29.04 -6.37
C VAL A 161 26.37 30.44 -5.94
N ALA A 162 25.45 31.34 -5.64
CA ALA A 162 25.78 32.67 -5.13
C ALA A 162 26.61 32.63 -3.82
N HIS A 163 26.25 31.73 -2.91
CA HIS A 163 27.01 31.49 -1.68
C HIS A 163 28.45 31.00 -2.00
N PHE A 164 28.60 30.08 -2.93
CA PHE A 164 29.92 29.58 -3.34
C PHE A 164 30.79 30.67 -4.00
N GLU A 165 30.19 31.56 -4.75
CA GLU A 165 30.85 32.70 -5.36
C GLU A 165 31.37 33.75 -4.33
N GLU A 166 30.71 33.85 -3.17
CA GLU A 166 31.07 34.79 -2.10
C GLU A 166 31.99 34.16 -1.03
N HIS A 167 31.72 32.91 -0.66
CA HIS A 167 32.28 32.27 0.55
C HIS A 167 32.90 30.90 0.32
N GLY A 168 32.86 30.35 -0.90
CA GLY A 168 33.22 28.97 -1.12
C GLY A 168 32.24 28.02 -0.39
N SER A 169 32.75 26.92 0.12
CA SER A 169 31.92 25.96 0.88
C SER A 169 31.79 26.28 2.38
N GLU A 170 32.38 27.38 2.85
CA GLU A 170 32.30 27.74 4.26
C GLU A 170 30.91 28.20 4.65
N GLY A 171 30.39 27.71 5.78
CA GLY A 171 29.12 28.14 6.37
C GLY A 171 27.85 27.74 5.62
N ILE A 172 27.93 26.79 4.69
CA ILE A 172 26.73 26.28 3.99
C ILE A 172 25.85 25.41 4.90
N HIS A 173 24.55 25.49 4.68
CA HIS A 173 23.53 24.71 5.36
C HIS A 173 22.77 23.82 4.35
N ALA A 174 23.49 23.19 3.44
CA ALA A 174 22.93 22.33 2.40
C ALA A 174 23.07 20.86 2.76
N TYR A 175 21.97 20.11 2.66
CA TYR A 175 21.96 18.67 2.88
C TYR A 175 22.73 17.95 1.77
N THR A 176 23.65 17.07 2.17
CA THR A 176 24.40 16.22 1.25
C THR A 176 24.95 14.98 1.97
N HIS A 177 25.13 13.89 1.24
CA HIS A 177 25.90 12.72 1.71
C HIS A 177 27.40 12.85 1.42
N THR A 178 27.78 13.77 0.54
CA THR A 178 29.17 13.96 0.08
C THR A 178 29.54 15.44 0.21
N PRO A 179 29.90 15.89 1.42
CA PRO A 179 30.28 17.26 1.63
C PRO A 179 31.57 17.59 0.86
N CYS A 180 31.57 18.71 0.18
CA CYS A 180 32.74 19.27 -0.52
C CYS A 180 33.35 20.39 0.29
N SER A 181 34.68 20.50 0.25
CA SER A 181 35.42 21.61 0.85
C SER A 181 36.24 22.31 -0.20
N PHE A 182 36.00 23.58 -0.41
CA PHE A 182 36.74 24.45 -1.36
C PHE A 182 36.60 25.91 -0.96
N SER A 183 37.61 26.70 -1.31
CA SER A 183 37.57 28.16 -1.14
C SER A 183 36.77 28.84 -2.24
N ARG A 184 36.49 30.15 -2.03
CA ARG A 184 35.91 30.99 -3.06
C ARG A 184 36.74 31.03 -4.33
N GLU A 185 38.07 31.17 -4.19
CA GLU A 185 39.01 31.23 -5.30
C GLU A 185 39.01 29.91 -6.10
N GLU A 186 39.00 28.79 -5.43
CA GLU A 186 38.90 27.48 -6.06
C GLU A 186 37.60 27.33 -6.86
N TRP A 187 36.45 27.72 -6.24
CA TRP A 187 35.16 27.70 -6.94
C TRP A 187 35.17 28.55 -8.23
N LEU A 188 35.71 29.76 -8.15
CA LEU A 188 35.77 30.63 -9.32
C LEU A 188 36.71 30.10 -10.42
N ALA A 189 37.70 29.30 -10.05
CA ALA A 189 38.65 28.67 -10.98
C ALA A 189 38.10 27.37 -11.59
N TYR A 190 37.09 26.74 -11.00
CA TYR A 190 36.51 25.51 -11.50
C TYR A 190 35.95 25.66 -12.91
N THR A 191 36.17 24.63 -13.73
CA THR A 191 35.54 24.52 -15.05
C THR A 191 34.01 24.31 -14.91
N PRO A 192 33.23 24.54 -15.96
CA PRO A 192 31.79 24.26 -15.92
C PRO A 192 31.47 22.83 -15.50
N GLN A 193 32.28 21.82 -15.91
CA GLN A 193 32.09 20.42 -15.52
C GLN A 193 32.34 20.24 -14.00
N GLU A 194 33.44 20.79 -13.48
CA GLU A 194 33.74 20.68 -12.04
C GLU A 194 32.66 21.36 -11.19
N LYS A 195 32.13 22.51 -11.59
CA LYS A 195 31.00 23.17 -10.94
C LYS A 195 29.76 22.31 -10.96
N SER A 196 29.44 21.71 -12.11
CA SER A 196 28.31 20.78 -12.24
C SER A 196 28.46 19.58 -11.32
N ASP A 197 29.66 18.97 -11.26
CA ASP A 197 29.94 17.81 -10.38
C ASP A 197 29.79 18.15 -8.91
N VAL A 198 30.23 19.33 -8.47
CA VAL A 198 30.01 19.81 -7.10
C VAL A 198 28.53 19.97 -6.82
N LEU A 199 27.77 20.64 -7.71
CA LEU A 199 26.35 20.89 -7.52
C LEU A 199 25.54 19.60 -7.48
N MET A 200 25.95 18.54 -8.18
CA MET A 200 25.29 17.23 -8.12
C MET A 200 25.29 16.62 -6.71
N ASN A 201 26.20 16.99 -5.85
CA ASN A 201 26.23 16.56 -4.45
C ASN A 201 25.12 17.21 -3.60
N TYR A 202 24.46 18.26 -4.11
CA TYR A 202 23.46 19.03 -3.37
C TYR A 202 22.08 19.03 -4.01
N ARG A 203 21.98 18.82 -5.34
CA ARG A 203 20.70 18.80 -6.06
C ARG A 203 19.75 17.76 -5.50
N LEU A 204 18.46 18.06 -5.44
CA LEU A 204 17.42 17.09 -5.00
C LEU A 204 17.15 16.01 -6.04
N ALA A 205 17.31 16.31 -7.33
CA ALA A 205 17.46 15.30 -8.38
C ALA A 205 18.89 15.33 -8.90
N TYR A 206 19.59 14.23 -8.84
CA TYR A 206 21.02 14.19 -9.15
C TYR A 206 21.42 12.91 -9.87
N LEU A 207 22.48 13.00 -10.67
CA LEU A 207 23.13 11.87 -11.33
C LEU A 207 24.26 11.36 -10.43
N GLY A 208 24.11 10.16 -9.90
CA GLY A 208 25.07 9.55 -8.97
C GLY A 208 25.33 8.08 -9.26
N GLU A 209 26.34 7.52 -8.65
CA GLU A 209 26.59 6.08 -8.68
C GLU A 209 25.81 5.38 -7.58
N SER A 210 25.07 4.34 -7.96
CA SER A 210 24.28 3.51 -7.05
C SER A 210 24.47 2.04 -7.34
N VAL A 211 24.39 1.20 -6.30
CA VAL A 211 24.30 -0.25 -6.46
C VAL A 211 22.86 -0.59 -6.82
N VAL A 212 22.68 -1.25 -7.94
CA VAL A 212 21.37 -1.56 -8.52
C VAL A 212 21.22 -3.05 -8.80
N ASN A 213 19.97 -3.52 -8.84
CA ASN A 213 19.64 -4.87 -9.28
C ASN A 213 19.61 -4.90 -10.82
N TRP A 214 20.68 -5.30 -11.44
CA TRP A 214 20.79 -5.37 -12.90
C TRP A 214 20.39 -6.75 -13.42
N CYS A 215 19.49 -6.76 -14.40
CA CYS A 215 19.12 -7.96 -15.14
C CYS A 215 19.56 -7.82 -16.60
N ALA A 216 20.59 -8.57 -17.01
CA ALA A 216 21.15 -8.47 -18.36
C ALA A 216 20.15 -8.93 -19.43
N GLU A 217 19.38 -9.99 -19.15
CA GLU A 217 18.39 -10.55 -20.08
C GLU A 217 17.21 -9.60 -20.33
N LEU A 218 16.81 -8.83 -19.31
CA LEU A 218 15.78 -7.80 -19.44
C LEU A 218 16.37 -6.44 -19.86
N GLY A 219 17.70 -6.29 -19.86
CA GLY A 219 18.39 -5.07 -20.21
C GLY A 219 18.07 -3.87 -19.32
N THR A 220 17.68 -4.08 -18.08
CA THR A 220 17.19 -3.01 -17.20
C THR A 220 17.54 -3.23 -15.74
N VAL A 221 17.47 -2.13 -14.96
CA VAL A 221 17.47 -2.14 -13.50
C VAL A 221 16.09 -2.53 -12.99
N LEU A 222 16.06 -3.41 -11.98
CA LEU A 222 14.86 -3.87 -11.31
C LEU A 222 14.80 -3.31 -9.88
N ALA A 223 13.59 -3.00 -9.44
CA ALA A 223 13.32 -2.68 -8.04
C ALA A 223 13.45 -3.94 -7.16
N ASN A 224 13.62 -3.76 -5.84
CA ASN A 224 13.80 -4.90 -4.92
C ASN A 224 12.59 -5.84 -4.89
N ASP A 225 11.39 -5.33 -5.14
CA ASP A 225 10.14 -6.09 -5.22
C ASP A 225 9.95 -6.81 -6.57
N GLU A 226 10.77 -6.49 -7.57
CA GLU A 226 10.82 -7.18 -8.87
C GLU A 226 11.81 -8.36 -8.89
N VAL A 227 12.51 -8.62 -7.78
CA VAL A 227 13.53 -9.67 -7.68
C VAL A 227 13.20 -10.64 -6.54
N SER A 228 13.37 -11.93 -6.76
CA SER A 228 13.23 -12.97 -5.76
C SER A 228 14.26 -14.08 -5.98
N GLU A 229 14.95 -14.48 -4.91
CA GLU A 229 15.97 -15.55 -4.95
C GLU A 229 17.06 -15.35 -6.02
N GLY A 230 17.47 -14.10 -6.24
CA GLY A 230 18.51 -13.75 -7.22
C GLY A 230 18.07 -13.78 -8.68
N VAL A 231 16.75 -13.92 -8.92
CA VAL A 231 16.19 -13.88 -10.28
C VAL A 231 15.04 -12.87 -10.38
N SER A 232 14.80 -12.38 -11.59
CA SER A 232 13.64 -11.53 -11.85
C SER A 232 12.34 -12.31 -11.64
N ILE A 233 11.34 -11.71 -10.98
CA ILE A 233 10.00 -12.31 -10.83
C ILE A 233 9.40 -12.60 -12.21
N ARG A 234 9.70 -11.75 -13.19
CA ARG A 234 9.30 -11.94 -14.57
C ARG A 234 10.40 -12.65 -15.35
N GLY A 235 10.09 -13.80 -15.87
CA GLY A 235 10.96 -14.59 -16.72
C GLY A 235 12.03 -15.42 -15.98
N GLY A 236 12.21 -15.25 -14.69
CA GLY A 236 13.17 -16.03 -13.90
C GLY A 236 14.64 -15.81 -14.29
N HIS A 237 14.97 -14.62 -14.81
CA HIS A 237 16.33 -14.31 -15.30
C HIS A 237 17.27 -13.93 -14.17
N PRO A 238 18.55 -14.29 -14.24
CA PRO A 238 19.56 -13.93 -13.24
C PRO A 238 19.66 -12.40 -13.05
N VAL A 239 19.76 -11.99 -11.80
CA VAL A 239 19.94 -10.58 -11.41
C VAL A 239 21.23 -10.47 -10.62
N GLU A 240 22.01 -9.43 -10.90
CA GLU A 240 23.25 -9.14 -10.18
C GLU A 240 23.27 -7.72 -9.60
N GLN A 241 23.96 -7.57 -8.48
CA GLN A 241 24.27 -6.24 -7.92
C GLN A 241 25.37 -5.58 -8.76
N ARG A 242 25.09 -4.38 -9.27
CA ARG A 242 26.01 -3.65 -10.14
C ARG A 242 26.06 -2.17 -9.78
N LYS A 243 27.23 -1.56 -9.72
CA LYS A 243 27.35 -0.09 -9.65
C LYS A 243 27.07 0.51 -11.03
N MET A 244 26.15 1.44 -11.08
CA MET A 244 25.78 2.16 -12.30
C MET A 244 25.49 3.64 -11.98
N LYS A 245 25.78 4.52 -12.94
CA LYS A 245 25.30 5.89 -12.89
C LYS A 245 23.79 5.91 -13.08
N GLN A 246 23.07 6.51 -12.15
CA GLN A 246 21.60 6.56 -12.14
C GLN A 246 21.15 7.95 -11.72
N TRP A 247 20.06 8.42 -12.30
CA TRP A 247 19.33 9.52 -11.71
C TRP A 247 18.71 9.08 -10.39
N CYS A 248 18.87 9.92 -9.38
CA CYS A 248 18.37 9.67 -8.02
C CYS A 248 17.59 10.88 -7.53
N LEU A 249 16.62 10.63 -6.64
CA LEU A 249 15.95 11.67 -5.88
C LEU A 249 16.41 11.63 -4.43
N ARG A 250 16.80 12.78 -3.88
CA ARG A 250 17.34 12.92 -2.53
C ARG A 250 16.24 12.94 -1.46
N VAL A 251 15.47 11.86 -1.42
CA VAL A 251 14.38 11.66 -0.47
C VAL A 251 14.87 11.72 0.98
N SER A 252 16.09 11.27 1.22
CA SER A 252 16.75 11.29 2.52
C SER A 252 16.86 12.69 3.14
N ALA A 253 16.91 13.73 2.34
CA ALA A 253 16.89 15.11 2.82
C ALA A 253 15.61 15.48 3.58
N TYR A 254 14.50 14.83 3.27
CA TYR A 254 13.19 15.02 3.87
C TYR A 254 12.88 14.04 5.00
N ALA A 255 13.81 13.16 5.37
CA ALA A 255 13.56 12.06 6.32
C ALA A 255 12.93 12.52 7.64
N GLU A 256 13.46 13.58 8.26
CA GLU A 256 12.91 14.11 9.53
C GLU A 256 11.50 14.68 9.36
N ARG A 257 11.24 15.41 8.28
CA ARG A 257 9.90 15.95 7.99
C ARG A 257 8.90 14.84 7.67
N LEU A 258 9.32 13.79 6.94
CA LEU A 258 8.50 12.60 6.68
C LEU A 258 8.17 11.86 7.97
N LEU A 259 9.08 11.83 8.92
CA LEU A 259 8.86 11.18 10.22
C LEU A 259 7.97 12.00 11.14
N SER A 260 8.29 13.29 11.35
CA SER A 260 7.60 14.14 12.31
C SER A 260 6.14 14.42 11.93
N SER A 261 5.84 14.58 10.66
CA SER A 261 4.47 14.86 10.21
C SER A 261 3.53 13.65 10.21
N LEU A 262 4.02 12.43 10.46
CA LEU A 262 3.17 11.24 10.64
C LEU A 262 2.14 11.43 11.77
N GLU A 263 2.49 12.19 12.81
CA GLU A 263 1.60 12.42 13.96
C GLU A 263 0.36 13.25 13.58
N THR A 264 0.42 14.02 12.49
CA THR A 264 -0.69 14.85 12.01
C THR A 264 -1.70 14.08 11.16
N LEU A 265 -1.38 12.83 10.78
CA LEU A 265 -2.17 12.02 9.87
C LEU A 265 -3.15 11.11 10.60
N GLU A 266 -4.34 10.96 10.04
CA GLU A 266 -5.36 10.03 10.51
C GLU A 266 -5.15 8.63 9.90
N TRP A 267 -3.96 8.08 10.10
CA TRP A 267 -3.57 6.76 9.63
C TRP A 267 -3.54 5.78 10.79
N THR A 268 -3.68 4.49 10.48
CA THR A 268 -3.57 3.45 11.52
C THR A 268 -2.17 3.42 12.13
N ASP A 269 -2.06 3.03 13.41
CA ASP A 269 -0.76 2.92 14.09
C ASP A 269 0.17 1.94 13.38
N ALA A 270 -0.37 0.84 12.85
CA ALA A 270 0.40 -0.15 12.09
C ALA A 270 1.04 0.46 10.84
N LEU A 271 0.31 1.30 10.11
CA LEU A 271 0.83 1.97 8.92
C LEU A 271 1.87 3.03 9.28
N LYS A 272 1.62 3.84 10.30
CA LYS A 272 2.60 4.81 10.82
C LYS A 272 3.89 4.11 11.27
N GLU A 273 3.76 2.99 11.98
CA GLU A 273 4.93 2.22 12.43
C GLU A 273 5.71 1.62 11.25
N THR A 274 5.02 1.15 10.22
CA THR A 274 5.67 0.68 8.98
C THR A 274 6.52 1.79 8.35
N GLN A 275 5.98 3.02 8.28
CA GLN A 275 6.73 4.16 7.77
C GLN A 275 7.88 4.58 8.71
N ARG A 276 7.66 4.62 10.03
CA ARG A 276 8.73 4.91 11.00
C ARG A 276 9.89 3.93 10.85
N ASN A 277 9.59 2.65 10.75
CA ASN A 277 10.59 1.60 10.57
C ASN A 277 11.32 1.71 9.23
N TRP A 278 10.62 2.10 8.17
CA TRP A 278 11.22 2.32 6.84
C TRP A 278 12.15 3.54 6.83
N ILE A 279 11.73 4.65 7.41
CA ILE A 279 12.55 5.85 7.58
C ILE A 279 13.73 5.55 8.50
N GLY A 280 13.50 4.81 9.59
CA GLY A 280 14.52 4.21 10.44
C GLY A 280 15.46 5.24 11.06
N ARG A 281 14.90 6.22 11.77
CA ARG A 281 15.69 7.22 12.51
C ARG A 281 16.46 6.54 13.64
N SER A 282 17.75 6.80 13.72
CA SER A 282 18.62 6.35 14.80
C SER A 282 19.59 7.46 15.21
N GLU A 283 19.83 7.58 16.50
CA GLU A 283 20.85 8.45 17.06
C GLU A 283 22.05 7.60 17.47
N GLY A 284 23.24 8.08 17.17
CA GLY A 284 24.47 7.35 17.45
C GLY A 284 25.70 8.20 17.21
N ALA A 285 26.83 7.54 17.12
CA ALA A 285 28.10 8.17 16.83
C ALA A 285 28.73 7.60 15.58
N GLU A 286 29.29 8.45 14.76
CA GLU A 286 30.31 8.10 13.79
C GLU A 286 31.66 8.05 14.50
N VAL A 287 32.40 6.96 14.33
CA VAL A 287 33.73 6.74 14.96
C VAL A 287 34.71 6.36 13.87
N ASP A 288 35.87 7.03 13.88
CA ASP A 288 36.93 6.81 12.89
C ASP A 288 37.90 5.73 13.36
N PHE A 289 38.13 4.74 12.50
CA PHE A 289 39.12 3.66 12.68
C PHE A 289 40.20 3.83 11.65
N GLU A 290 41.42 3.52 12.05
CA GLU A 290 42.59 3.53 11.18
C GLU A 290 43.02 2.11 10.84
N VAL A 291 43.33 1.85 9.56
CA VAL A 291 43.86 0.57 9.12
C VAL A 291 45.32 0.48 9.54
N GLU A 292 45.68 -0.59 10.27
CA GLU A 292 47.00 -0.80 10.84
C GLU A 292 48.08 -0.80 9.76
N GLY A 293 49.15 -0.05 9.99
CA GLY A 293 50.28 0.06 9.08
C GLY A 293 50.07 0.89 7.81
N THR A 294 48.94 1.62 7.73
CA THR A 294 48.58 2.49 6.60
C THR A 294 48.09 3.84 7.10
N HIS A 295 47.79 4.77 6.18
CA HIS A 295 47.13 6.04 6.47
C HIS A 295 45.64 5.99 6.11
N THR A 296 45.10 4.81 5.74
CA THR A 296 43.72 4.62 5.40
C THR A 296 42.86 4.70 6.66
N ARG A 297 41.86 5.58 6.64
CA ARG A 297 40.86 5.70 7.70
C ARG A 297 39.49 5.40 7.14
N PHE A 298 38.63 4.86 7.97
CA PHE A 298 37.24 4.67 7.65
C PHE A 298 36.35 4.91 8.87
N THR A 299 35.15 5.37 8.63
CA THR A 299 34.22 5.73 9.68
C THR A 299 33.15 4.64 9.81
N VAL A 300 32.78 4.28 11.04
CA VAL A 300 31.64 3.42 11.34
C VAL A 300 30.55 4.21 12.06
N PHE A 301 29.31 3.89 11.80
CA PHE A 301 28.20 4.42 12.57
C PHE A 301 27.68 3.37 13.55
N THR A 302 27.52 3.76 14.82
CA THR A 302 26.96 2.87 15.84
C THR A 302 25.94 3.59 16.70
N THR A 303 24.83 2.91 16.99
CA THR A 303 23.84 3.35 17.99
C THR A 303 24.23 2.94 19.41
N ARG A 304 25.30 2.14 19.55
CA ARG A 304 25.78 1.61 20.81
C ARG A 304 27.26 1.97 21.03
N PRO A 305 27.61 3.28 21.07
CA PRO A 305 28.99 3.69 21.33
C PRO A 305 29.50 3.24 22.69
N ASP A 306 28.62 2.96 23.66
CA ASP A 306 28.94 2.37 24.95
C ASP A 306 29.66 1.02 24.85
N THR A 307 29.46 0.27 23.78
CA THR A 307 30.04 -1.08 23.61
C THR A 307 31.38 -1.12 22.90
N ILE A 308 31.94 0.02 22.57
CA ILE A 308 33.20 0.12 21.75
C ILE A 308 34.38 -0.63 22.37
N TYR A 309 34.44 -0.77 23.69
CA TYR A 309 35.44 -1.57 24.38
C TYR A 309 35.31 -3.08 24.14
N GLY A 310 34.13 -3.55 23.68
CA GLY A 310 33.89 -4.96 23.35
C GLY A 310 34.07 -5.28 21.87
N VAL A 311 34.53 -4.33 21.07
CA VAL A 311 34.76 -4.55 19.64
C VAL A 311 35.91 -5.52 19.42
N SER A 312 35.66 -6.63 18.76
CA SER A 312 36.68 -7.67 18.51
C SER A 312 37.01 -7.88 17.03
N PHE A 313 36.21 -7.35 16.12
CA PHE A 313 36.49 -7.33 14.69
C PHE A 313 35.70 -6.21 14.00
N MET A 314 36.12 -5.89 12.77
CA MET A 314 35.43 -4.98 11.89
C MET A 314 34.85 -5.76 10.72
N VAL A 315 33.73 -5.31 10.18
CA VAL A 315 33.12 -5.95 9.01
C VAL A 315 32.76 -4.90 7.97
N LEU A 316 33.19 -5.18 6.73
CA LEU A 316 32.87 -4.36 5.55
C LEU A 316 31.77 -5.02 4.70
N ALA A 317 30.91 -4.19 4.11
CA ALA A 317 30.02 -4.64 3.06
C ALA A 317 30.83 -5.09 1.82
N PRO A 318 30.43 -6.17 1.14
CA PRO A 318 31.10 -6.65 -0.07
C PRO A 318 31.24 -5.60 -1.19
N GLU A 319 30.32 -4.67 -1.27
CA GLU A 319 30.26 -3.59 -2.27
C GLU A 319 31.11 -2.36 -1.91
N SER A 320 31.67 -2.31 -0.71
CA SER A 320 32.48 -1.17 -0.25
C SER A 320 33.76 -1.04 -1.06
N ASP A 321 34.07 0.18 -1.50
CA ASP A 321 35.35 0.44 -2.19
C ASP A 321 36.55 0.18 -1.30
N LEU A 322 36.37 0.32 0.02
CA LEU A 322 37.41 0.02 1.02
C LEU A 322 37.91 -1.44 0.95
N VAL A 323 37.08 -2.37 0.49
CA VAL A 323 37.47 -3.79 0.32
C VAL A 323 38.74 -3.93 -0.55
N LYS A 324 38.83 -3.15 -1.63
CA LYS A 324 39.98 -3.19 -2.52
C LYS A 324 41.24 -2.64 -1.86
N GLU A 325 41.08 -1.65 -0.99
CA GLU A 325 42.20 -0.97 -0.30
C GLU A 325 42.76 -1.83 0.84
N VAL A 326 41.89 -2.58 1.54
CA VAL A 326 42.31 -3.37 2.72
C VAL A 326 42.63 -4.82 2.40
N THR A 327 42.28 -5.32 1.22
CA THR A 327 42.56 -6.72 0.85
C THR A 327 44.04 -6.92 0.59
N THR A 328 44.68 -7.78 1.39
CA THR A 328 46.09 -8.11 1.20
C THR A 328 46.29 -9.03 0.00
N PRO A 329 47.50 -9.07 -0.60
CA PRO A 329 47.76 -9.96 -1.73
C PRO A 329 47.49 -11.44 -1.44
N GLU A 330 47.74 -11.89 -0.22
CA GLU A 330 47.53 -13.28 0.23
C GLU A 330 46.08 -13.64 0.27
N GLN A 331 45.17 -12.68 0.56
CA GLN A 331 43.75 -12.91 0.68
C GLN A 331 42.96 -12.58 -0.60
N LYS A 332 43.64 -12.03 -1.60
CA LYS A 332 42.98 -11.52 -2.82
C LYS A 332 42.10 -12.57 -3.50
N ALA A 333 42.60 -13.79 -3.69
CA ALA A 333 41.81 -14.84 -4.35
C ALA A 333 40.57 -15.24 -3.56
N ALA A 334 40.69 -15.41 -2.24
CA ALA A 334 39.55 -15.74 -1.37
C ALA A 334 38.50 -14.62 -1.32
N VAL A 335 38.94 -13.37 -1.28
CA VAL A 335 38.06 -12.20 -1.30
C VAL A 335 37.32 -12.10 -2.64
N GLU A 336 38.01 -12.24 -3.78
CA GLU A 336 37.38 -12.20 -5.11
C GLU A 336 36.34 -13.32 -5.29
N GLU A 337 36.61 -14.52 -4.81
CA GLU A 337 35.65 -15.63 -4.82
C GLU A 337 34.42 -15.31 -3.97
N TYR A 338 34.59 -14.76 -2.77
CA TYR A 338 33.50 -14.37 -1.89
C TYR A 338 32.65 -13.25 -2.50
N LEU A 339 33.27 -12.23 -3.09
CA LEU A 339 32.58 -11.13 -3.76
C LEU A 339 31.73 -11.64 -4.94
N ALA A 340 32.27 -12.57 -5.74
CA ALA A 340 31.50 -13.18 -6.83
C ALA A 340 30.29 -13.97 -6.34
N ALA A 341 30.43 -14.70 -5.21
CA ALA A 341 29.32 -15.45 -4.62
C ALA A 341 28.21 -14.55 -4.05
N THR A 342 28.56 -13.43 -3.45
CA THR A 342 27.60 -12.51 -2.82
C THR A 342 26.91 -11.57 -3.80
N LYS A 343 27.51 -11.31 -4.96
CA LYS A 343 27.02 -10.36 -5.99
C LYS A 343 25.62 -10.69 -6.53
N ARG A 344 25.21 -11.95 -6.43
CA ARG A 344 23.90 -12.43 -6.90
C ARG A 344 22.77 -12.26 -5.89
N LYS A 345 23.09 -11.92 -4.63
CA LYS A 345 22.09 -11.74 -3.57
C LYS A 345 21.59 -10.30 -3.51
N THR A 346 20.29 -10.12 -3.50
CA THR A 346 19.68 -8.82 -3.21
C THR A 346 19.81 -8.46 -1.73
N GLU A 347 19.69 -7.19 -1.39
CA GLU A 347 19.69 -6.76 0.02
C GLU A 347 18.60 -7.43 0.84
N ARG A 348 17.40 -7.61 0.26
CA ARG A 348 16.28 -8.28 0.93
C ARG A 348 16.61 -9.72 1.28
N GLU A 349 17.23 -10.43 0.36
CA GLU A 349 17.69 -11.81 0.59
C GLU A 349 18.79 -11.86 1.65
N ARG A 350 19.72 -10.92 1.63
CA ARG A 350 20.80 -10.82 2.63
C ARG A 350 20.26 -10.56 4.04
N ILE A 351 19.22 -9.72 4.17
CA ILE A 351 18.56 -9.46 5.46
C ILE A 351 17.84 -10.71 5.97
N ALA A 352 17.25 -11.49 5.07
CA ALA A 352 16.49 -12.70 5.40
C ALA A 352 17.39 -13.93 5.63
N ASP A 353 18.58 -13.97 5.05
CA ASP A 353 19.53 -15.10 5.13
C ASP A 353 20.18 -15.14 6.51
N ARG A 354 19.95 -16.21 7.24
CA ARG A 354 20.54 -16.44 8.57
C ARG A 354 21.85 -17.22 8.55
N ARG A 355 22.32 -17.64 7.37
CA ARG A 355 23.58 -18.37 7.25
C ARG A 355 24.74 -17.41 7.48
N VAL A 356 25.72 -17.87 8.25
CA VAL A 356 26.94 -17.09 8.52
C VAL A 356 27.95 -17.32 7.39
N THR A 357 28.29 -16.26 6.67
CA THR A 357 29.31 -16.26 5.62
C THR A 357 30.22 -15.06 5.77
N GLY A 358 31.46 -15.17 5.37
CA GLY A 358 32.42 -14.07 5.39
C GLY A 358 33.82 -14.52 4.97
N VAL A 359 34.68 -13.53 4.70
CA VAL A 359 36.06 -13.74 4.35
C VAL A 359 36.96 -12.73 5.06
N PHE A 360 38.12 -13.18 5.53
CA PHE A 360 39.12 -12.29 6.13
C PHE A 360 39.86 -11.49 5.05
N SER A 361 39.99 -10.18 5.24
CA SER A 361 40.67 -9.29 4.27
C SER A 361 42.19 -9.38 4.29
N GLY A 362 42.75 -9.90 5.38
CA GLY A 362 44.17 -9.90 5.67
C GLY A 362 44.66 -8.67 6.44
N ALA A 363 43.85 -7.61 6.49
CA ALA A 363 44.17 -6.36 7.18
C ALA A 363 43.53 -6.27 8.57
N TYR A 364 44.03 -5.35 9.36
CA TYR A 364 43.59 -5.06 10.71
C TYR A 364 43.28 -3.58 10.88
N ALA A 365 42.36 -3.26 11.80
CA ALA A 365 42.07 -1.88 12.22
C ALA A 365 42.52 -1.65 13.67
N ARG A 366 42.81 -0.42 14.02
CA ARG A 366 43.13 -0.01 15.38
C ARG A 366 41.88 0.61 16.04
N ASN A 367 41.48 0.03 17.18
CA ASN A 367 40.44 0.61 17.99
C ASN A 367 40.93 1.94 18.59
N PRO A 368 40.24 3.08 18.33
CA PRO A 368 40.77 4.40 18.73
C PRO A 368 40.76 4.62 20.25
N LEU A 369 40.02 3.85 21.04
CA LEU A 369 39.96 3.96 22.52
C LEU A 369 40.88 3.00 23.23
N THR A 370 40.97 1.75 22.76
CA THR A 370 41.74 0.71 23.44
C THR A 370 43.16 0.56 22.82
N GLY A 371 43.39 1.06 21.63
CA GLY A 371 44.59 0.82 20.85
C GLY A 371 44.71 -0.64 20.36
N ALA A 372 43.76 -1.48 20.62
CA ALA A 372 43.75 -2.89 20.20
C ALA A 372 43.72 -3.00 18.66
N VAL A 373 44.48 -3.95 18.15
CA VAL A 373 44.52 -4.29 16.72
C VAL A 373 43.54 -5.43 16.47
N ILE A 374 42.52 -5.19 15.65
CA ILE A 374 41.39 -6.08 15.40
C ILE A 374 41.26 -6.41 13.91
N PRO A 375 40.89 -7.64 13.53
CA PRO A 375 40.83 -8.05 12.13
C PRO A 375 39.67 -7.39 11.37
N ILE A 376 39.89 -7.12 10.08
CA ILE A 376 38.86 -6.60 9.16
C ILE A 376 38.36 -7.76 8.30
N TRP A 377 37.04 -8.05 8.43
CA TRP A 377 36.34 -9.07 7.68
C TRP A 377 35.44 -8.44 6.62
N ILE A 378 35.02 -9.22 5.64
CA ILE A 378 34.06 -8.86 4.62
C ILE A 378 32.90 -9.85 4.75
N SER A 379 31.67 -9.36 4.89
CA SER A 379 30.51 -10.24 5.02
C SER A 379 29.23 -9.59 4.46
N ASP A 380 28.38 -10.42 3.91
CA ASP A 380 27.13 -10.03 3.29
C ASP A 380 26.00 -9.62 4.26
N TYR A 381 26.19 -9.82 5.58
CA TYR A 381 25.25 -9.29 6.55
C TYR A 381 25.38 -7.76 6.80
N VAL A 382 26.44 -7.13 6.30
CA VAL A 382 26.66 -5.69 6.31
C VAL A 382 26.25 -5.10 4.96
N LEU A 383 25.42 -4.06 4.99
CA LEU A 383 24.88 -3.42 3.77
C LEU A 383 25.63 -2.12 3.47
N ALA A 384 26.08 -1.92 2.24
CA ALA A 384 26.81 -0.72 1.83
C ALA A 384 25.98 0.58 1.93
N GLY A 385 24.70 0.49 1.79
CA GLY A 385 23.82 1.64 1.83
C GLY A 385 23.30 2.01 3.23
N TYR A 386 23.70 1.29 4.27
CA TYR A 386 23.35 1.63 5.66
C TYR A 386 24.59 2.11 6.42
N GLY A 387 24.50 3.33 6.97
CA GLY A 387 25.64 3.94 7.63
C GLY A 387 26.78 4.24 6.64
N THR A 388 27.98 3.74 6.96
CA THR A 388 29.18 3.93 6.16
C THR A 388 29.57 2.69 5.33
N GLY A 389 28.76 1.63 5.36
CA GLY A 389 29.12 0.33 4.75
C GLY A 389 30.17 -0.46 5.52
N ALA A 390 30.48 0.00 6.73
CA ALA A 390 31.40 -0.66 7.67
C ALA A 390 30.78 -0.68 9.06
N ILE A 391 31.00 -1.75 9.81
CA ILE A 391 30.55 -1.86 11.21
C ILE A 391 31.68 -2.27 12.13
N MET A 392 31.61 -1.80 13.36
CA MET A 392 32.36 -2.39 14.47
C MET A 392 31.52 -3.54 15.05
N ALA A 393 32.08 -4.72 15.15
CA ALA A 393 31.36 -5.89 15.63
C ALA A 393 31.58 -6.11 17.13
N VAL A 394 30.49 -6.27 17.85
CA VAL A 394 30.46 -6.49 19.31
C VAL A 394 29.73 -7.79 19.62
N PRO A 395 30.36 -8.93 19.49
CA PRO A 395 29.72 -10.25 19.55
C PRO A 395 29.07 -10.57 20.89
N ALA A 396 29.47 -9.96 21.99
CA ALA A 396 28.82 -10.15 23.28
C ALA A 396 27.39 -9.55 23.32
N HIS A 397 27.06 -8.53 22.46
CA HIS A 397 25.86 -7.72 22.57
C HIS A 397 25.07 -7.55 21.26
N ASP A 398 25.47 -8.22 20.19
CA ASP A 398 24.74 -8.34 18.92
C ASP A 398 24.71 -9.81 18.48
N THR A 399 23.51 -10.32 18.17
CA THR A 399 23.28 -11.74 17.84
C THR A 399 23.94 -12.16 16.54
N ARG A 400 24.02 -11.25 15.54
CA ARG A 400 24.68 -11.53 14.24
C ARG A 400 26.17 -11.57 14.41
N ASP A 401 26.72 -10.61 15.15
CA ASP A 401 28.16 -10.56 15.48
C ASP A 401 28.57 -11.77 16.32
N PHE A 402 27.70 -12.19 17.24
CA PHE A 402 27.92 -13.39 18.06
C PHE A 402 28.00 -14.65 17.19
N ALA A 403 27.01 -14.85 16.31
CA ALA A 403 27.00 -15.99 15.41
C ALA A 403 28.25 -16.02 14.51
N PHE A 404 28.65 -14.84 14.00
CA PHE A 404 29.84 -14.68 13.19
C PHE A 404 31.11 -15.00 13.97
N ALA A 405 31.27 -14.48 15.18
CA ALA A 405 32.42 -14.73 16.04
C ALA A 405 32.52 -16.20 16.41
N ARG A 406 31.44 -16.86 16.73
CA ARG A 406 31.38 -18.32 17.00
C ARG A 406 31.80 -19.13 15.79
N HIS A 407 31.30 -18.79 14.60
CA HIS A 407 31.60 -19.52 13.37
C HIS A 407 33.08 -19.43 12.99
N PHE A 408 33.69 -18.26 13.14
CA PHE A 408 35.07 -18.00 12.75
C PHE A 408 36.09 -18.03 13.91
N GLY A 409 35.62 -18.38 15.13
CA GLY A 409 36.52 -18.51 16.31
C GLY A 409 37.12 -17.18 16.78
N LEU A 410 36.36 -16.08 16.66
CA LEU A 410 36.77 -14.73 17.05
C LEU A 410 36.45 -14.46 18.54
N PRO A 411 37.23 -13.59 19.21
CA PRO A 411 37.05 -13.29 20.65
C PRO A 411 35.69 -12.64 20.94
N ILE A 412 35.08 -12.97 22.08
CA ILE A 412 33.87 -12.38 22.59
C ILE A 412 34.16 -11.79 23.99
N THR A 413 33.94 -10.48 24.14
CA THR A 413 34.21 -9.76 25.39
C THR A 413 32.91 -9.11 25.91
N GLN A 414 32.48 -9.52 27.07
CA GLN A 414 31.32 -8.91 27.73
C GLN A 414 31.66 -7.51 28.24
N VAL A 415 30.87 -6.50 27.83
CA VAL A 415 31.04 -5.10 28.27
C VAL A 415 29.77 -4.52 28.89
N VAL A 416 28.62 -5.18 28.71
CA VAL A 416 27.37 -4.84 29.40
C VAL A 416 26.93 -6.03 30.24
N LEU A 417 26.74 -5.79 31.53
CA LEU A 417 26.15 -6.75 32.45
C LEU A 417 24.66 -6.43 32.60
N PRO A 418 23.76 -7.30 32.09
CA PRO A 418 22.32 -7.07 32.24
C PRO A 418 21.89 -6.99 33.69
N ASN A 419 20.83 -6.25 34.00
CA ASN A 419 20.34 -6.09 35.35
C ASN A 419 19.99 -7.43 35.99
N GLY A 420 20.53 -7.68 37.18
CA GLY A 420 20.27 -8.90 37.93
C GLY A 420 21.10 -10.11 37.52
N GLU A 421 22.04 -9.94 36.59
CA GLU A 421 22.98 -11.00 36.18
C GLU A 421 24.36 -10.83 36.84
N GLU A 422 25.09 -11.93 36.95
CA GLU A 422 26.51 -11.93 37.30
C GLU A 422 27.35 -12.13 36.04
N PRO A 423 28.63 -11.64 36.01
CA PRO A 423 29.54 -11.90 34.90
C PRO A 423 29.73 -13.41 34.70
N SER A 424 29.74 -13.84 33.44
CA SER A 424 29.85 -15.24 33.06
C SER A 424 30.84 -15.43 31.92
N GLU A 425 31.46 -16.62 31.87
CA GLU A 425 32.35 -16.97 30.76
C GLU A 425 31.62 -17.04 29.45
N THR A 426 32.09 -16.24 28.49
CA THR A 426 31.42 -16.09 27.18
C THR A 426 31.39 -17.38 26.37
N ASP A 427 32.35 -18.29 26.62
CA ASP A 427 32.44 -19.59 25.94
C ASP A 427 31.22 -20.48 26.21
N SER A 428 30.54 -20.28 27.32
CA SER A 428 29.32 -21.01 27.70
C SER A 428 28.03 -20.41 27.12
N TRP A 429 28.07 -19.28 26.44
CA TRP A 429 26.90 -18.61 25.94
C TRP A 429 26.35 -19.28 24.67
N GLU A 430 25.03 -19.40 24.57
CA GLU A 430 24.32 -19.88 23.38
C GLU A 430 24.01 -18.76 22.40
N ASP A 431 23.83 -17.52 22.87
CA ASP A 431 23.57 -16.32 22.06
C ASP A 431 24.11 -15.07 22.79
N ALA A 432 24.15 -13.96 22.07
CA ALA A 432 24.55 -12.67 22.60
C ALA A 432 23.57 -12.17 23.67
N LYS A 433 24.09 -11.42 24.64
CA LYS A 433 23.30 -10.68 25.63
C LYS A 433 23.00 -9.27 25.13
N ALA A 434 22.04 -9.16 24.20
CA ALA A 434 21.66 -7.92 23.54
C ALA A 434 20.81 -6.95 24.39
N SER A 435 21.12 -6.83 25.70
CA SER A 435 20.37 -5.96 26.58
C SER A 435 20.64 -4.47 26.31
N LYS A 436 19.58 -3.68 26.34
CA LYS A 436 19.62 -2.20 26.31
C LYS A 436 19.70 -1.58 27.71
N GLU A 437 19.61 -2.39 28.74
CA GLU A 437 19.69 -2.01 30.14
C GLU A 437 20.74 -2.84 30.85
N GLY A 438 21.42 -2.24 31.80
CA GLY A 438 22.49 -2.91 32.54
C GLY A 438 23.60 -1.95 32.94
N THR A 439 24.69 -2.52 33.45
CA THR A 439 25.86 -1.78 33.91
C THR A 439 27.08 -2.13 33.08
N LEU A 440 27.88 -1.13 32.70
CA LEU A 440 29.10 -1.32 31.91
C LEU A 440 30.20 -1.97 32.78
N ILE A 441 30.85 -2.98 32.22
CA ILE A 441 32.03 -3.68 32.76
C ILE A 441 33.09 -3.80 31.67
N ASN A 442 34.34 -3.99 32.02
CA ASN A 442 35.45 -4.12 31.06
C ASN A 442 35.55 -2.97 30.04
N SER A 443 35.10 -1.77 30.44
CA SER A 443 34.83 -0.64 29.53
C SER A 443 35.52 0.66 29.96
N GLY A 444 36.68 0.57 30.60
CA GLY A 444 37.53 1.72 30.97
C GLY A 444 36.76 2.84 31.67
N ILE A 445 36.68 4.00 31.03
CA ILE A 445 36.00 5.19 31.58
C ILE A 445 34.48 5.00 31.79
N LEU A 446 33.85 3.98 31.20
CA LEU A 446 32.42 3.69 31.30
C LEU A 446 32.09 2.69 32.41
N ASN A 447 33.07 2.05 33.06
CA ASN A 447 32.84 1.04 34.08
C ASN A 447 31.93 1.55 35.20
N GLY A 448 30.92 0.80 35.53
CA GLY A 448 29.93 1.11 36.59
C GLY A 448 28.80 2.05 36.17
N LEU A 449 28.83 2.61 34.96
CA LEU A 449 27.74 3.43 34.43
C LEU A 449 26.58 2.55 33.95
N SER A 450 25.37 3.11 33.99
CA SER A 450 24.22 2.55 33.27
C SER A 450 24.47 2.65 31.75
N VAL A 451 23.83 1.78 30.96
CA VAL A 451 23.92 1.84 29.48
C VAL A 451 23.55 3.25 28.97
N ALA A 452 22.50 3.85 29.48
CA ALA A 452 22.06 5.19 29.06
C ALA A 452 23.10 6.29 29.36
N ASP A 453 23.70 6.26 30.54
CA ASP A 453 24.74 7.22 30.91
C ASP A 453 26.05 6.96 30.18
N ALA A 454 26.37 5.69 29.92
CA ALA A 454 27.53 5.30 29.14
C ALA A 454 27.46 5.79 27.70
N ILE A 455 26.29 5.71 27.04
CA ILE A 455 26.07 6.25 25.70
C ILE A 455 26.31 7.77 25.68
N LYS A 456 25.74 8.52 26.64
CA LYS A 456 25.95 9.96 26.74
C LYS A 456 27.42 10.32 26.97
N THR A 457 28.05 9.62 27.90
CA THR A 457 29.46 9.81 28.25
C THR A 457 30.38 9.52 27.07
N MET A 458 30.13 8.42 26.35
CA MET A 458 30.92 8.06 25.19
C MET A 458 30.72 9.04 24.03
N ASN A 459 29.48 9.45 23.74
CA ASN A 459 29.20 10.46 22.72
C ASN A 459 29.99 11.77 22.99
N SER A 460 29.96 12.27 24.23
CA SER A 460 30.72 13.45 24.61
C SER A 460 32.23 13.23 24.50
N HIS A 461 32.72 12.04 24.84
CA HIS A 461 34.16 11.70 24.75
C HIS A 461 34.64 11.63 23.31
N ILE A 462 33.86 10.99 22.42
CA ILE A 462 34.17 10.88 20.98
C ILE A 462 34.33 12.27 20.35
N GLU A 463 33.42 13.20 20.64
CA GLU A 463 33.50 14.56 20.09
C GLU A 463 34.64 15.35 20.70
N LYS A 464 34.84 15.27 22.02
CA LYS A 464 35.91 16.00 22.72
C LYS A 464 37.32 15.58 22.27
N GLU A 465 37.51 14.29 22.08
CA GLU A 465 38.83 13.75 21.68
C GLU A 465 39.01 13.72 20.13
N GLY A 466 38.03 14.19 19.37
CA GLY A 466 38.09 14.25 17.90
C GLY A 466 38.14 12.88 17.23
N LEU A 467 37.55 11.85 17.88
CA LEU A 467 37.51 10.46 17.37
C LEU A 467 36.34 10.23 16.40
N GLY A 468 35.47 11.22 16.25
CA GLY A 468 34.28 11.15 15.43
C GLY A 468 33.27 12.23 15.80
N LYS A 469 31.99 12.01 15.52
CA LYS A 469 30.91 12.96 15.82
C LYS A 469 29.59 12.25 16.15
N VAL A 470 28.76 12.87 16.96
CA VAL A 470 27.38 12.43 17.20
C VAL A 470 26.53 12.79 15.99
N LYS A 471 25.68 11.85 15.55
CA LYS A 471 24.87 12.01 14.36
C LYS A 471 23.54 11.31 14.49
N VAL A 472 22.51 11.97 13.96
CA VAL A 472 21.25 11.31 13.64
C VAL A 472 21.38 10.72 12.24
N ASN A 473 21.08 9.46 12.11
CA ASN A 473 21.12 8.74 10.85
C ASN A 473 19.74 8.17 10.51
N TYR A 474 19.47 7.99 9.22
CA TYR A 474 18.24 7.42 8.73
C TYR A 474 18.53 6.22 7.83
N ARG A 475 17.70 5.18 7.92
CA ARG A 475 17.76 4.03 7.02
C ARG A 475 17.24 4.37 5.63
N LEU A 476 16.34 5.36 5.55
CA LEU A 476 15.75 5.83 4.31
C LEU A 476 16.86 6.26 3.34
N ARG A 477 16.82 5.69 2.14
CA ARG A 477 17.78 5.98 1.06
C ARG A 477 17.15 6.86 0.00
N ASP A 478 18.03 7.49 -0.78
CA ASP A 478 17.63 8.18 -1.99
C ASP A 478 17.01 7.20 -2.99
N ALA A 479 15.97 7.66 -3.69
CA ALA A 479 15.29 6.84 -4.66
C ALA A 479 16.11 6.73 -5.95
N ILE A 480 16.39 5.52 -6.41
CA ILE A 480 16.93 5.27 -7.75
C ILE A 480 15.82 5.53 -8.75
N PHE A 481 16.01 6.54 -9.58
CA PHE A 481 14.96 7.12 -10.42
C PHE A 481 15.16 6.89 -11.91
N SER A 482 16.18 6.16 -12.34
CA SER A 482 16.43 5.78 -13.73
C SER A 482 16.05 4.34 -14.00
N ARG A 483 15.49 4.09 -15.20
CA ARG A 483 15.26 2.76 -15.77
C ARG A 483 15.77 2.72 -17.20
N GLN A 484 16.39 1.62 -17.58
CA GLN A 484 16.88 1.37 -18.93
C GLN A 484 15.77 0.76 -19.76
N ARG A 485 14.67 1.50 -19.90
CA ARG A 485 13.41 1.12 -20.55
C ARG A 485 13.01 2.15 -21.58
N TYR A 486 12.24 1.72 -22.55
CA TYR A 486 11.54 2.61 -23.48
C TYR A 486 10.26 3.18 -22.86
N TRP A 487 9.41 2.31 -22.28
CA TRP A 487 8.09 2.67 -21.82
C TRP A 487 8.11 3.27 -20.42
N GLY A 488 8.40 4.54 -20.36
CA GLY A 488 8.48 5.37 -19.17
C GLY A 488 8.64 6.83 -19.57
N GLU A 489 8.50 7.74 -18.60
CA GLU A 489 8.67 9.18 -18.86
C GLU A 489 10.12 9.48 -19.23
N PRO A 490 10.38 10.16 -20.37
CA PRO A 490 11.71 10.67 -20.68
C PRO A 490 12.16 11.71 -19.66
N PHE A 491 13.45 11.69 -19.30
CA PHE A 491 14.04 12.77 -18.54
C PHE A 491 14.17 14.04 -19.38
N PRO A 492 13.77 15.21 -18.84
CA PRO A 492 13.94 16.49 -19.54
C PRO A 492 15.39 16.99 -19.47
N ILE A 493 16.33 16.12 -19.85
CA ILE A 493 17.78 16.33 -19.76
C ILE A 493 18.42 16.06 -21.10
N TYR A 494 19.32 16.96 -21.50
CA TYR A 494 20.28 16.74 -22.58
C TYR A 494 21.69 16.99 -22.05
N TYR A 495 22.67 16.46 -22.75
CA TYR A 495 24.09 16.60 -22.37
C TYR A 495 24.81 17.61 -23.28
N LYS A 496 25.05 18.80 -22.75
CA LYS A 496 25.83 19.81 -23.42
C LYS A 496 27.30 19.66 -23.05
N GLU A 497 28.11 19.19 -23.99
CA GLU A 497 29.52 18.90 -23.74
C GLU A 497 29.75 17.98 -22.54
N GLY A 498 28.86 17.02 -22.34
CA GLY A 498 28.89 16.07 -21.24
C GLY A 498 28.22 16.57 -19.95
N ILE A 499 27.77 17.81 -19.88
CA ILE A 499 27.14 18.40 -18.70
C ILE A 499 25.61 18.21 -18.78
N PRO A 500 24.97 17.57 -17.79
CA PRO A 500 23.50 17.44 -17.74
C PRO A 500 22.86 18.83 -17.68
N THR A 501 21.95 19.09 -18.62
CA THR A 501 21.28 20.39 -18.78
C THR A 501 19.80 20.17 -18.96
N LEU A 502 18.97 20.97 -18.31
CA LEU A 502 17.51 20.87 -18.42
C LEU A 502 17.01 21.33 -19.79
N VAL A 503 16.04 20.61 -20.32
CA VAL A 503 15.17 21.06 -21.40
C VAL A 503 14.31 22.22 -20.87
N ALA A 504 14.16 23.28 -21.65
CA ALA A 504 13.38 24.45 -21.24
C ALA A 504 11.89 24.09 -21.03
N ASP A 505 11.26 24.73 -20.05
CA ASP A 505 9.87 24.44 -19.66
C ASP A 505 8.87 24.58 -20.83
N ASP A 506 9.09 25.54 -21.72
CA ASP A 506 8.25 25.79 -22.89
C ASP A 506 8.41 24.71 -24.00
N GLN A 507 9.41 23.85 -23.87
CA GLN A 507 9.65 22.70 -24.76
C GLN A 507 9.11 21.39 -24.19
N LEU A 508 8.57 21.41 -22.98
CA LEU A 508 7.90 20.24 -22.41
C LEU A 508 6.48 20.06 -22.97
N PRO A 509 6.00 18.83 -23.18
CA PRO A 509 6.68 17.56 -22.84
C PRO A 509 7.74 17.16 -23.88
N LEU A 510 8.85 16.61 -23.39
CA LEU A 510 9.78 15.86 -24.23
C LEU A 510 9.16 14.48 -24.45
N LYS A 511 8.65 14.24 -25.67
CA LYS A 511 7.90 13.01 -25.99
C LYS A 511 8.83 11.85 -26.30
N LEU A 512 8.36 10.62 -26.02
CA LEU A 512 9.03 9.39 -26.43
C LEU A 512 9.19 9.35 -27.97
N PRO A 513 10.38 9.01 -28.47
CA PRO A 513 10.62 8.89 -29.92
C PRO A 513 10.16 7.52 -30.43
N GLU A 514 10.03 7.42 -31.77
CA GLU A 514 9.89 6.14 -32.43
C GLU A 514 11.21 5.36 -32.38
N VAL A 515 11.16 4.07 -32.15
CA VAL A 515 12.29 3.14 -32.17
C VAL A 515 11.95 1.90 -32.99
N ASP A 516 12.98 1.27 -33.57
CA ASP A 516 12.84 0.05 -34.38
C ASP A 516 12.60 -1.21 -33.53
N ALA A 517 13.03 -1.20 -32.25
CA ALA A 517 12.82 -2.27 -31.29
C ALA A 517 12.88 -1.73 -29.87
N PHE A 518 12.19 -2.39 -28.94
CA PHE A 518 12.14 -2.03 -27.51
C PHE A 518 13.22 -2.74 -26.68
N LEU A 519 14.31 -3.11 -27.33
CA LEU A 519 15.46 -3.79 -26.75
C LEU A 519 16.66 -2.82 -26.64
N PRO A 520 17.62 -3.10 -25.76
CA PRO A 520 18.88 -2.38 -25.73
C PRO A 520 19.56 -2.38 -27.08
N THR A 521 20.45 -1.41 -27.32
CA THR A 521 21.31 -1.38 -28.51
C THR A 521 22.32 -2.53 -28.49
N GLU A 522 22.98 -2.79 -29.61
CA GLU A 522 24.06 -3.80 -29.70
C GLU A 522 25.25 -3.49 -28.78
N THR A 523 25.44 -2.21 -28.42
CA THR A 523 26.46 -1.74 -27.48
C THR A 523 25.99 -1.74 -26.03
N GLY A 524 24.74 -2.16 -25.74
CA GLY A 524 24.17 -2.23 -24.39
C GLY A 524 23.59 -0.93 -23.86
N GLU A 525 23.40 0.07 -24.70
CA GLU A 525 22.67 1.29 -24.33
C GLU A 525 21.18 1.02 -24.20
N PRO A 526 20.45 1.81 -23.37
CA PRO A 526 18.99 1.69 -23.24
C PRO A 526 18.27 1.81 -24.59
N PRO A 527 17.01 1.32 -24.70
CA PRO A 527 16.24 1.33 -25.97
C PRO A 527 16.12 2.71 -26.64
N LEU A 528 16.14 3.81 -25.90
CA LEU A 528 16.13 5.17 -26.48
C LEU A 528 17.37 5.46 -27.32
N GLY A 529 18.50 4.78 -27.06
CA GLY A 529 19.70 4.85 -27.89
C GLY A 529 19.49 4.36 -29.34
N ARG A 530 18.41 3.62 -29.61
CA ARG A 530 18.02 3.17 -30.95
C ARG A 530 17.33 4.25 -31.76
N ALA A 531 16.87 5.33 -31.15
CA ALA A 531 16.17 6.42 -31.83
C ALA A 531 17.17 7.30 -32.65
N ALA A 532 16.89 7.48 -33.91
CA ALA A 532 17.76 8.25 -34.82
C ALA A 532 17.84 9.75 -34.51
N ASN A 533 16.78 10.31 -33.90
CA ASN A 533 16.63 11.75 -33.68
C ASN A 533 16.52 12.11 -32.21
N TRP A 534 17.16 11.32 -31.32
CA TRP A 534 17.11 11.57 -29.88
C TRP A 534 18.22 12.53 -29.40
N HIS A 535 18.10 13.78 -29.91
CA HIS A 535 18.99 14.90 -29.61
C HIS A 535 18.27 16.22 -29.78
N THR A 536 18.81 17.28 -29.18
CA THR A 536 18.30 18.65 -29.38
C THR A 536 18.48 19.12 -30.84
N PRO A 537 17.80 20.20 -31.27
CA PRO A 537 18.02 20.78 -32.58
C PRO A 537 19.49 21.13 -32.87
N GLU A 538 20.26 21.48 -31.82
CA GLU A 538 21.69 21.80 -31.90
C GLU A 538 22.59 20.54 -31.93
N GLY A 539 21.98 19.34 -31.77
CA GLY A 539 22.70 18.06 -31.82
C GLY A 539 23.18 17.49 -30.47
N TYR A 540 22.78 18.07 -29.36
CA TYR A 540 23.11 17.54 -28.05
C TYR A 540 22.24 16.30 -27.70
N PRO A 541 22.83 15.19 -27.24
CA PRO A 541 22.06 13.97 -26.95
C PRO A 541 21.17 14.13 -25.72
N TYR A 542 19.94 13.61 -25.80
CA TYR A 542 19.08 13.46 -24.63
C TYR A 542 19.47 12.28 -23.77
N GLU A 543 19.06 12.29 -22.51
CA GLU A 543 19.18 11.16 -21.59
C GLU A 543 18.50 9.91 -22.17
N LEU A 544 19.18 8.77 -22.07
CA LEU A 544 18.72 7.51 -22.66
C LEU A 544 17.85 6.66 -21.72
N SER A 545 17.94 6.89 -20.40
CA SER A 545 17.07 6.22 -19.43
C SER A 545 15.72 6.92 -19.34
N THR A 546 14.73 6.22 -18.76
CA THR A 546 13.41 6.76 -18.45
C THR A 546 13.15 6.70 -16.95
N MET A 547 12.12 7.43 -16.48
CA MET A 547 11.71 7.42 -15.09
C MET A 547 11.03 6.10 -14.73
N PRO A 548 11.02 5.70 -13.44
CA PRO A 548 10.32 4.50 -12.98
C PRO A 548 8.81 4.69 -13.01
N GLY A 549 8.05 3.58 -13.00
CA GLY A 549 6.58 3.62 -12.98
C GLY A 549 5.99 4.46 -11.85
N PHE A 550 6.64 4.52 -10.68
CA PHE A 550 6.17 5.32 -9.57
C PHE A 550 6.35 6.85 -9.74
N ALA A 551 7.02 7.31 -10.78
CA ALA A 551 7.18 8.75 -11.03
C ALA A 551 5.83 9.44 -11.29
N GLY A 552 5.05 8.90 -12.21
CA GLY A 552 3.75 9.46 -12.56
C GLY A 552 2.73 9.38 -11.44
N SER A 553 2.77 8.31 -10.62
CA SER A 553 1.86 8.11 -9.49
C SER A 553 2.19 8.98 -8.27
N SER A 554 3.34 9.62 -8.22
CA SER A 554 3.75 10.41 -7.04
C SER A 554 2.95 11.70 -6.84
N ALA A 555 2.37 12.27 -7.89
CA ALA A 555 1.59 13.52 -7.81
C ALA A 555 0.23 13.46 -8.54
N TYR A 556 -0.26 12.26 -8.90
CA TYR A 556 -1.49 12.13 -9.70
C TYR A 556 -2.72 12.71 -9.00
N TYR A 557 -2.79 12.66 -7.68
CA TYR A 557 -3.87 13.26 -6.89
C TYR A 557 -3.98 14.77 -7.08
N LEU A 558 -2.89 15.48 -7.34
CA LEU A 558 -2.92 16.91 -7.67
C LEU A 558 -3.48 17.15 -9.07
N ARG A 559 -3.11 16.29 -10.00
CA ARG A 559 -3.55 16.44 -11.38
C ARG A 559 -5.05 16.23 -11.55
N TYR A 560 -5.67 15.37 -10.74
CA TYR A 560 -7.12 15.21 -10.70
C TYR A 560 -7.88 16.48 -10.25
N MET A 561 -7.25 17.32 -9.43
CA MET A 561 -7.86 18.59 -9.02
C MET A 561 -8.05 19.54 -10.21
N ASP A 562 -7.15 19.47 -11.21
CA ASP A 562 -7.14 20.40 -12.35
C ASP A 562 -6.51 19.74 -13.61
N PRO A 563 -7.14 18.66 -14.14
CA PRO A 563 -6.50 17.78 -15.12
C PRO A 563 -6.28 18.40 -16.50
N HIS A 564 -6.99 19.47 -16.83
CA HIS A 564 -6.95 20.13 -18.13
C HIS A 564 -6.11 21.43 -18.11
N ASN A 565 -5.44 21.73 -17.03
CA ASN A 565 -4.60 22.93 -16.93
C ASN A 565 -3.29 22.71 -17.69
N ASP A 566 -3.07 23.49 -18.74
CA ASP A 566 -1.86 23.44 -19.57
C ASP A 566 -0.73 24.33 -19.04
N HIS A 567 -1.01 25.18 -18.05
CA HIS A 567 -0.07 26.19 -17.55
C HIS A 567 0.55 25.83 -16.20
N ALA A 568 -0.09 24.96 -15.45
CA ALA A 568 0.38 24.50 -14.13
C ALA A 568 0.02 23.04 -13.89
N LEU A 569 0.79 22.37 -13.04
CA LEU A 569 0.48 21.02 -12.53
C LEU A 569 -0.91 21.00 -11.89
N VAL A 570 -1.20 22.03 -11.11
CA VAL A 570 -2.50 22.29 -10.50
C VAL A 570 -2.66 23.82 -10.35
N GLY A 571 -3.82 24.35 -10.68
CA GLY A 571 -4.13 25.76 -10.48
C GLY A 571 -4.27 26.10 -9.00
N GLU A 572 -3.90 27.32 -8.63
CA GLU A 572 -3.94 27.78 -7.25
C GLU A 572 -5.35 27.74 -6.64
N GLU A 573 -6.37 28.13 -7.40
CA GLU A 573 -7.76 28.11 -6.94
C GLU A 573 -8.27 26.68 -6.72
N ALA A 574 -7.98 25.76 -7.64
CA ALA A 574 -8.34 24.36 -7.52
C ALA A 574 -7.67 23.70 -6.32
N ASN A 575 -6.37 23.96 -6.13
CA ASN A 575 -5.64 23.44 -4.98
C ASN A 575 -6.14 24.00 -3.66
N ARG A 576 -6.45 25.27 -3.58
CA ARG A 576 -7.02 25.90 -2.38
C ARG A 576 -8.41 25.38 -2.05
N TYR A 577 -9.21 25.04 -3.04
CA TYR A 577 -10.54 24.45 -2.85
C TYR A 577 -10.45 23.00 -2.36
N TRP A 578 -9.74 22.11 -3.07
CA TRP A 578 -9.64 20.70 -2.75
C TRP A 578 -8.62 20.40 -1.65
N ARG A 579 -7.57 21.18 -1.53
CA ARG A 579 -6.48 21.14 -0.56
C ARG A 579 -5.67 19.85 -0.58
N HIS A 580 -6.20 18.78 -0.03
CA HIS A 580 -5.59 17.45 0.09
C HIS A 580 -6.63 16.37 -0.18
N VAL A 581 -6.19 15.14 -0.24
CA VAL A 581 -7.09 13.98 -0.26
C VAL A 581 -7.62 13.75 1.15
N ASP A 582 -8.95 13.85 1.33
CA ASP A 582 -9.59 13.65 2.64
C ASP A 582 -9.65 12.17 3.02
N LEU A 583 -9.91 11.29 2.06
CA LEU A 583 -9.93 9.84 2.23
C LEU A 583 -9.21 9.16 1.08
N TYR A 584 -8.19 8.37 1.41
CA TYR A 584 -7.43 7.56 0.46
C TYR A 584 -7.59 6.08 0.78
N ILE A 585 -8.03 5.28 -0.18
CA ILE A 585 -8.22 3.83 -0.02
C ILE A 585 -7.31 3.07 -0.99
N GLY A 586 -6.56 2.10 -0.48
CA GLY A 586 -5.65 1.30 -1.29
C GLY A 586 -4.93 0.20 -0.52
N GLY A 587 -4.15 -0.60 -1.25
CA GLY A 587 -3.44 -1.76 -0.70
C GLY A 587 -2.28 -1.40 0.23
N THR A 588 -2.01 -2.27 1.19
CA THR A 588 -0.90 -2.12 2.16
C THR A 588 0.48 -2.25 1.53
N GLU A 589 0.58 -2.88 0.36
CA GLU A 589 1.83 -3.04 -0.40
C GLU A 589 2.47 -1.71 -0.82
N HIS A 590 1.70 -0.63 -0.82
CA HIS A 590 2.16 0.70 -1.17
C HIS A 590 2.66 1.54 0.02
N ALA A 591 2.64 0.98 1.23
CA ALA A 591 2.95 1.69 2.48
C ALA A 591 4.36 2.30 2.52
N THR A 592 5.36 1.65 1.94
CA THR A 592 6.77 2.05 1.97
C THR A 592 7.29 2.63 0.65
N GLY A 593 6.62 2.37 -0.46
CA GLY A 593 6.98 2.88 -1.79
C GLY A 593 6.19 4.14 -2.13
N HIS A 594 5.06 3.93 -2.78
CA HIS A 594 4.19 5.00 -3.28
C HIS A 594 3.89 6.10 -2.26
N LEU A 595 3.52 5.73 -1.02
CA LEU A 595 3.16 6.72 0.01
C LEU A 595 4.35 7.60 0.42
N ILE A 596 5.53 7.03 0.58
CA ILE A 596 6.76 7.81 0.87
C ILE A 596 7.07 8.77 -0.26
N TYR A 597 7.01 8.32 -1.51
CA TYR A 597 7.32 9.18 -2.66
C TYR A 597 6.29 10.27 -2.87
N SER A 598 5.00 9.98 -2.72
CA SER A 598 3.94 11.00 -2.80
C SER A 598 4.08 12.05 -1.69
N ARG A 599 4.39 11.64 -0.47
CA ARG A 599 4.62 12.56 0.65
C ARG A 599 5.86 13.42 0.41
N PHE A 600 6.94 12.85 -0.09
CA PHE A 600 8.15 13.58 -0.46
C PHE A 600 7.87 14.62 -1.56
N TRP A 601 7.22 14.23 -2.65
CA TRP A 601 6.88 15.15 -3.74
C TRP A 601 5.98 16.28 -3.27
N ASN A 602 4.98 15.95 -2.46
CA ASN A 602 4.07 16.97 -1.91
C ASN A 602 4.78 17.98 -1.01
N LYS A 603 5.66 17.52 -0.12
CA LYS A 603 6.48 18.41 0.74
C LYS A 603 7.39 19.30 -0.09
N PHE A 604 7.99 18.75 -1.13
CA PHE A 604 8.80 19.53 -2.06
C PHE A 604 7.96 20.60 -2.78
N LEU A 605 6.80 20.23 -3.30
CA LEU A 605 5.90 21.19 -3.96
C LEU A 605 5.34 22.23 -2.97
N PHE A 606 5.15 21.85 -1.73
CA PHE A 606 4.80 22.78 -0.65
C PHE A 606 5.91 23.81 -0.39
N ASP A 607 7.16 23.39 -0.37
CA ASP A 607 8.31 24.27 -0.22
C ASP A 607 8.42 25.28 -1.38
N LEU A 608 8.01 24.89 -2.59
CA LEU A 608 7.95 25.76 -3.77
C LEU A 608 6.70 26.68 -3.79
N GLY A 609 5.76 26.50 -2.86
CA GLY A 609 4.50 27.25 -2.87
C GLY A 609 3.49 26.81 -3.93
N VAL A 610 3.68 25.64 -4.54
CA VAL A 610 2.78 25.09 -5.58
C VAL A 610 1.52 24.51 -4.96
N VAL A 611 1.61 23.90 -3.78
CA VAL A 611 0.50 23.34 -3.04
C VAL A 611 0.36 23.99 -1.66
N CYS A 612 -0.87 24.04 -1.15
CA CYS A 612 -1.18 24.71 0.12
C CYS A 612 -1.07 23.82 1.36
N GLU A 613 -0.92 22.49 1.19
CA GLU A 613 -0.82 21.54 2.29
C GLU A 613 0.51 20.78 2.25
N ASP A 614 1.10 20.56 3.42
CA ASP A 614 2.38 19.84 3.57
C ASP A 614 2.22 18.31 3.39
N GLU A 615 1.05 17.77 3.69
CA GLU A 615 0.72 16.34 3.53
C GLU A 615 -0.38 16.13 2.49
N PRO A 616 -0.23 15.11 1.62
CA PRO A 616 -1.18 14.89 0.54
C PRO A 616 -2.44 14.14 0.97
N PHE A 617 -2.35 13.24 1.97
CA PHE A 617 -3.41 12.30 2.33
C PHE A 617 -3.73 12.40 3.82
N ARG A 618 -4.90 12.93 4.15
CA ARG A 618 -5.32 13.12 5.55
C ARG A 618 -5.62 11.80 6.23
N LYS A 619 -6.59 11.05 5.69
CA LYS A 619 -7.00 9.73 6.19
C LYS A 619 -6.70 8.66 5.17
N LEU A 620 -6.12 7.56 5.62
CA LEU A 620 -5.82 6.42 4.77
C LEU A 620 -6.40 5.15 5.38
N VAL A 621 -7.10 4.38 4.54
CA VAL A 621 -7.68 3.08 4.91
C VAL A 621 -7.13 2.03 3.96
N ASN A 622 -6.53 0.98 4.53
CA ASN A 622 -6.10 -0.17 3.77
C ASN A 622 -7.19 -1.24 3.79
N GLN A 623 -7.66 -1.65 2.61
CA GLN A 623 -8.53 -2.79 2.49
C GLN A 623 -7.73 -4.10 2.56
N GLY A 624 -8.38 -5.15 3.05
CA GLY A 624 -7.87 -6.52 2.94
C GLY A 624 -7.94 -7.03 1.50
N MET A 625 -7.45 -8.24 1.28
CA MET A 625 -7.51 -8.89 -0.03
C MET A 625 -8.69 -9.88 -0.09
N ILE A 626 -9.37 -9.92 -1.23
CA ILE A 626 -10.22 -11.06 -1.56
C ILE A 626 -9.30 -12.16 -2.12
N GLN A 627 -9.29 -13.29 -1.43
CA GLN A 627 -8.47 -14.46 -1.77
C GLN A 627 -9.23 -15.38 -2.71
N GLY A 628 -8.48 -16.08 -3.56
CA GLY A 628 -9.03 -17.11 -4.43
C GLY A 628 -9.04 -18.48 -3.74
N ARG A 629 -9.95 -19.32 -4.15
CA ARG A 629 -9.92 -20.76 -3.83
C ARG A 629 -9.28 -21.48 -4.99
N SER A 630 -8.02 -21.87 -4.82
CA SER A 630 -7.30 -22.67 -5.82
C SER A 630 -7.72 -24.14 -5.76
N ASN A 631 -7.74 -24.79 -6.91
CA ASN A 631 -7.89 -26.24 -7.00
C ASN A 631 -6.61 -26.88 -7.51
N PHE A 632 -6.37 -28.12 -7.13
CA PHE A 632 -5.17 -28.87 -7.46
C PHE A 632 -5.51 -30.24 -8.08
N VAL A 633 -4.69 -30.64 -9.07
CA VAL A 633 -4.59 -31.98 -9.58
C VAL A 633 -3.23 -32.57 -9.22
N TYR A 634 -3.15 -33.89 -9.13
CA TYR A 634 -1.95 -34.59 -8.65
C TYR A 634 -1.39 -35.44 -9.76
N ARG A 635 -0.27 -35.00 -10.33
CA ARG A 635 0.42 -35.71 -11.43
C ARG A 635 1.38 -36.74 -10.87
N ILE A 636 1.31 -37.97 -11.31
CA ILE A 636 2.33 -39.00 -11.02
C ILE A 636 3.64 -38.56 -11.65
N LYS A 637 4.75 -38.55 -10.88
CA LYS A 637 6.05 -38.10 -11.36
C LYS A 637 6.47 -38.86 -12.62
N ASN A 638 7.04 -38.15 -13.58
CA ASN A 638 7.51 -38.68 -14.89
C ASN A 638 6.43 -39.36 -15.75
N SER A 639 5.17 -38.98 -15.55
CA SER A 639 4.07 -39.49 -16.38
C SER A 639 3.09 -38.39 -16.78
N ASN A 640 2.10 -38.70 -17.61
CA ASN A 640 0.96 -37.84 -17.92
C ASN A 640 -0.33 -38.39 -17.27
N THR A 641 -0.18 -39.08 -16.14
CA THR A 641 -1.29 -39.65 -15.37
C THR A 641 -1.56 -38.82 -14.13
N PHE A 642 -2.82 -38.49 -13.89
CA PHE A 642 -3.29 -37.66 -12.79
C PHE A 642 -4.16 -38.51 -11.85
N VAL A 643 -3.90 -38.40 -10.56
CA VAL A 643 -4.55 -39.18 -9.50
C VAL A 643 -5.52 -38.33 -8.72
N SER A 644 -6.74 -38.81 -8.51
CA SER A 644 -7.73 -38.13 -7.65
C SER A 644 -7.25 -38.00 -6.20
N LEU A 645 -7.67 -36.94 -5.53
CA LEU A 645 -7.29 -36.58 -4.15
C LEU A 645 -7.37 -37.78 -3.17
N GLY A 646 -8.42 -38.57 -3.24
CA GLY A 646 -8.64 -39.69 -2.33
C GLY A 646 -7.64 -40.86 -2.49
N LYS A 647 -6.89 -40.87 -3.60
CA LYS A 647 -5.91 -41.93 -3.92
C LYS A 647 -4.48 -41.44 -4.05
N LYS A 648 -4.24 -40.12 -3.88
CA LYS A 648 -2.92 -39.50 -4.12
C LYS A 648 -1.80 -40.09 -3.28
N ASP A 649 -2.07 -40.49 -2.04
CA ASP A 649 -1.08 -41.01 -1.10
C ASP A 649 -0.54 -42.41 -1.48
N GLN A 650 -1.15 -43.04 -2.46
CA GLN A 650 -0.71 -44.32 -3.02
C GLN A 650 0.37 -44.18 -4.10
N TYR A 651 0.68 -42.93 -4.51
CA TYR A 651 1.57 -42.61 -5.62
C TYR A 651 2.53 -41.47 -5.24
N ASP A 652 3.69 -41.45 -5.89
CA ASP A 652 4.60 -40.29 -5.79
C ASP A 652 4.13 -39.24 -6.79
N THR A 653 3.49 -38.18 -6.28
CA THR A 653 2.81 -37.16 -7.07
C THR A 653 3.41 -35.78 -6.92
N THR A 654 3.19 -34.91 -7.92
CA THR A 654 3.41 -33.48 -7.88
C THR A 654 2.05 -32.78 -7.95
N GLU A 655 1.81 -31.86 -7.03
CA GLU A 655 0.62 -31.01 -7.01
C GLU A 655 0.73 -29.92 -8.07
N ILE A 656 -0.33 -29.74 -8.85
CA ILE A 656 -0.39 -28.73 -9.94
C ILE A 656 -1.69 -27.96 -9.81
N HIS A 657 -1.60 -26.62 -9.85
CA HIS A 657 -2.77 -25.75 -9.93
C HIS A 657 -3.56 -26.02 -11.22
N VAL A 658 -4.86 -26.06 -11.11
CA VAL A 658 -5.78 -26.23 -12.24
C VAL A 658 -6.76 -25.06 -12.30
N ASP A 659 -7.17 -24.70 -13.51
CA ASP A 659 -8.12 -23.60 -13.71
C ASP A 659 -9.44 -23.91 -13.01
N VAL A 660 -9.84 -23.04 -12.10
CA VAL A 660 -11.08 -23.21 -11.32
C VAL A 660 -12.34 -23.23 -12.18
N ASN A 661 -12.29 -22.71 -13.42
CA ASN A 661 -13.41 -22.72 -14.35
C ASN A 661 -13.72 -24.10 -14.94
N ILE A 662 -12.79 -25.05 -14.84
CA ILE A 662 -12.99 -26.44 -15.26
C ILE A 662 -13.16 -27.40 -14.07
N VAL A 663 -13.43 -26.86 -12.87
CA VAL A 663 -13.68 -27.61 -11.65
C VAL A 663 -15.06 -27.24 -11.09
N HIS A 664 -15.91 -28.22 -10.86
CA HIS A 664 -17.27 -28.05 -10.34
C HIS A 664 -17.47 -28.82 -9.04
N ASN A 665 -17.68 -28.08 -7.91
CA ASN A 665 -17.78 -28.69 -6.58
C ASN A 665 -16.59 -29.62 -6.26
N ASP A 666 -15.39 -29.16 -6.55
CA ASP A 666 -14.10 -29.86 -6.41
C ASP A 666 -13.94 -31.11 -7.31
N LYS A 667 -14.83 -31.28 -8.27
CA LYS A 667 -14.73 -32.35 -9.28
C LYS A 667 -14.23 -31.75 -10.59
N LEU A 668 -13.18 -32.37 -11.13
CA LEU A 668 -12.56 -31.97 -12.40
C LEU A 668 -13.39 -32.41 -13.59
N ASP A 669 -13.60 -31.51 -14.55
CA ASP A 669 -14.04 -31.86 -15.88
C ASP A 669 -12.85 -32.41 -16.67
N LEU A 670 -12.84 -33.72 -16.90
CA LEU A 670 -11.70 -34.41 -17.50
C LEU A 670 -11.47 -34.04 -18.96
N GLU A 671 -12.53 -33.82 -19.72
CA GLU A 671 -12.42 -33.42 -21.13
C GLU A 671 -11.96 -31.97 -21.26
N ALA A 672 -12.50 -31.08 -20.43
CA ALA A 672 -12.05 -29.69 -20.36
C ALA A 672 -10.58 -29.61 -19.92
N PHE A 673 -10.12 -30.47 -19.03
CA PHE A 673 -8.71 -30.52 -18.62
C PHE A 673 -7.79 -30.94 -19.76
N ARG A 674 -8.17 -31.95 -20.54
CA ARG A 674 -7.41 -32.37 -21.73
C ARG A 674 -7.33 -31.26 -22.78
N ALA A 675 -8.39 -30.48 -22.92
CA ALA A 675 -8.46 -29.36 -23.87
C ALA A 675 -7.77 -28.10 -23.35
N TRP A 676 -7.53 -27.96 -22.03
CA TRP A 676 -7.00 -26.79 -21.40
C TRP A 676 -5.58 -26.44 -21.84
N ARG A 677 -4.73 -27.47 -21.98
CA ARG A 677 -3.35 -27.29 -22.43
C ARG A 677 -2.90 -28.42 -23.36
N PRO A 678 -2.07 -28.10 -24.37
CA PRO A 678 -1.58 -29.13 -25.31
C PRO A 678 -0.88 -30.32 -24.63
N GLU A 679 -0.11 -30.05 -23.55
CA GLU A 679 0.61 -31.07 -22.80
C GLU A 679 -0.30 -32.07 -22.05
N TYR A 680 -1.58 -31.75 -21.89
CA TYR A 680 -2.56 -32.60 -21.19
C TYR A 680 -3.54 -33.30 -22.12
N ASN A 681 -3.38 -33.13 -23.42
CA ASN A 681 -4.30 -33.72 -24.40
C ASN A 681 -4.38 -35.26 -24.36
N THR A 682 -3.33 -35.91 -23.86
CA THR A 682 -3.22 -37.36 -23.66
C THR A 682 -3.27 -37.74 -22.17
N ALA A 683 -3.76 -36.90 -21.31
CA ALA A 683 -3.80 -37.16 -19.86
C ALA A 683 -4.69 -38.37 -19.54
N GLU A 684 -4.17 -39.23 -18.69
CA GLU A 684 -4.89 -40.37 -18.10
C GLU A 684 -5.27 -40.04 -16.65
N PHE A 685 -6.38 -40.59 -16.16
CA PHE A 685 -6.89 -40.28 -14.83
C PHE A 685 -7.13 -41.55 -14.02
N ILE A 686 -6.67 -41.54 -12.78
CA ILE A 686 -7.04 -42.50 -11.74
C ILE A 686 -8.09 -41.80 -10.87
N THR A 687 -9.34 -42.21 -11.06
CA THR A 687 -10.52 -41.60 -10.46
C THR A 687 -10.93 -42.28 -9.14
N GLU A 688 -11.87 -41.65 -8.42
CA GLU A 688 -12.53 -42.25 -7.28
C GLU A 688 -13.43 -43.45 -7.76
N GLU A 689 -14.00 -44.15 -6.79
CA GLU A 689 -14.85 -45.32 -7.08
C GLU A 689 -16.10 -44.98 -7.88
N ASP A 690 -16.62 -43.77 -7.73
CA ASP A 690 -17.78 -43.26 -8.46
C ASP A 690 -17.43 -42.74 -9.88
N GLY A 691 -16.17 -42.87 -10.30
CA GLY A 691 -15.68 -42.41 -11.60
C GLY A 691 -15.37 -40.91 -11.65
N SER A 692 -15.55 -40.13 -10.54
CA SER A 692 -15.20 -38.74 -10.47
C SER A 692 -13.73 -38.53 -10.14
N TYR A 693 -13.16 -37.39 -10.60
CA TYR A 693 -11.84 -36.94 -10.19
C TYR A 693 -12.00 -35.80 -9.18
N GLN A 694 -11.59 -36.07 -7.95
CA GLN A 694 -11.65 -35.09 -6.86
C GLN A 694 -10.36 -34.28 -6.82
N CYS A 695 -10.49 -32.94 -6.91
CA CYS A 695 -9.38 -31.99 -6.76
C CYS A 695 -9.12 -31.69 -5.29
N GLY A 696 -7.85 -31.38 -4.98
CA GLY A 696 -7.51 -30.67 -3.75
C GLY A 696 -7.86 -29.19 -3.87
N TRP A 697 -7.81 -28.48 -2.74
CA TRP A 697 -8.07 -27.04 -2.72
C TRP A 697 -7.31 -26.35 -1.58
N ALA A 698 -7.03 -25.05 -1.78
CA ALA A 698 -6.49 -24.16 -0.75
C ALA A 698 -6.96 -22.72 -1.00
N VAL A 699 -6.99 -21.92 0.07
CA VAL A 699 -7.23 -20.48 -0.04
C VAL A 699 -5.89 -19.80 -0.24
N GLU A 700 -5.75 -19.08 -1.36
CA GLU A 700 -4.52 -18.43 -1.77
C GLU A 700 -4.81 -17.02 -2.31
N LYS A 701 -3.77 -16.25 -2.59
CA LYS A 701 -3.90 -14.97 -3.31
C LYS A 701 -4.58 -15.21 -4.66
N MET A 702 -5.61 -14.43 -4.98
CA MET A 702 -6.25 -14.48 -6.28
C MET A 702 -5.30 -13.92 -7.35
N SER A 703 -4.87 -14.78 -8.26
CA SER A 703 -3.98 -14.39 -9.37
C SER A 703 -4.08 -15.34 -10.54
N LYS A 704 -3.69 -14.87 -11.73
CA LYS A 704 -3.68 -15.71 -12.96
C LYS A 704 -2.74 -16.91 -12.85
N SER A 705 -1.59 -16.75 -12.19
CA SER A 705 -0.61 -17.83 -12.01
C SER A 705 -1.11 -18.95 -11.13
N MET A 706 -2.10 -18.69 -10.29
CA MET A 706 -2.77 -19.66 -9.43
C MET A 706 -4.04 -20.24 -10.07
N TYR A 707 -4.44 -19.78 -11.26
CA TYR A 707 -5.64 -20.21 -11.98
C TYR A 707 -6.93 -20.18 -11.16
N ASN A 708 -7.01 -19.25 -10.21
CA ASN A 708 -8.11 -19.09 -9.24
C ASN A 708 -8.87 -17.76 -9.40
N VAL A 709 -8.73 -17.10 -10.54
CA VAL A 709 -9.36 -15.79 -10.80
C VAL A 709 -10.84 -15.97 -11.08
N VAL A 710 -11.67 -15.15 -10.43
CA VAL A 710 -13.09 -14.97 -10.74
C VAL A 710 -13.27 -13.63 -11.44
N ASN A 711 -13.91 -13.66 -12.62
CA ASN A 711 -14.12 -12.47 -13.44
C ASN A 711 -15.39 -11.73 -12.96
N PRO A 712 -15.29 -10.41 -12.66
CA PRO A 712 -16.47 -9.63 -12.26
C PRO A 712 -17.54 -9.55 -13.34
N ASP A 713 -17.18 -9.60 -14.63
CA ASP A 713 -18.16 -9.62 -15.73
C ASP A 713 -19.10 -10.81 -15.66
N ASP A 714 -18.60 -12.01 -15.31
CA ASP A 714 -19.40 -13.23 -15.19
C ASP A 714 -20.37 -13.12 -14.02
N ILE A 715 -19.93 -12.54 -12.91
CA ILE A 715 -20.79 -12.27 -11.74
C ILE A 715 -21.87 -11.25 -12.07
N ILE A 716 -21.52 -10.16 -12.74
CA ILE A 716 -22.49 -9.13 -13.17
C ILE A 716 -23.51 -9.70 -14.16
N ALA A 717 -23.07 -10.50 -15.11
CA ALA A 717 -23.96 -11.14 -16.07
C ALA A 717 -24.97 -12.09 -15.41
N SER A 718 -24.55 -12.78 -14.35
CA SER A 718 -25.38 -13.78 -13.64
C SER A 718 -26.26 -13.18 -12.54
N TYR A 719 -25.80 -12.14 -11.86
CA TYR A 719 -26.44 -11.61 -10.64
C TYR A 719 -26.68 -10.10 -10.63
N GLY A 720 -26.01 -9.35 -11.51
CA GLY A 720 -26.04 -7.89 -11.54
C GLY A 720 -24.93 -7.21 -10.72
N ALA A 721 -24.66 -5.96 -11.05
CA ALA A 721 -23.61 -5.16 -10.40
C ALA A 721 -23.96 -4.82 -8.94
N ASP A 722 -25.18 -4.49 -8.64
CA ASP A 722 -25.64 -4.19 -7.27
C ASP A 722 -25.46 -5.39 -6.34
N THR A 723 -25.71 -6.60 -6.85
CA THR A 723 -25.46 -7.84 -6.10
C THR A 723 -23.99 -8.04 -5.82
N LEU A 724 -23.11 -7.82 -6.81
CA LEU A 724 -21.66 -7.89 -6.64
C LEU A 724 -21.18 -6.90 -5.55
N ARG A 725 -21.61 -5.65 -5.64
CA ARG A 725 -21.24 -4.57 -4.70
C ARG A 725 -21.62 -4.92 -3.27
N LEU A 726 -22.86 -5.32 -3.05
CA LEU A 726 -23.37 -5.71 -1.72
C LEU A 726 -22.66 -6.96 -1.20
N TYR A 727 -22.42 -7.93 -2.06
CA TYR A 727 -21.79 -9.18 -1.66
C TYR A 727 -20.34 -8.99 -1.22
N GLU A 728 -19.55 -8.18 -1.95
CA GLU A 728 -18.18 -7.86 -1.54
C GLU A 728 -18.12 -7.17 -0.18
N MET A 729 -19.07 -6.29 0.12
CA MET A 729 -19.19 -5.65 1.43
C MET A 729 -19.67 -6.61 2.51
N PHE A 730 -20.48 -7.59 2.16
CA PHE A 730 -21.02 -8.59 3.08
C PHE A 730 -20.01 -9.64 3.54
N LEU A 731 -18.99 -9.93 2.73
CA LEU A 731 -18.00 -10.97 3.00
C LEU A 731 -17.26 -10.85 4.33
N GLY A 732 -17.13 -9.65 4.89
CA GLY A 732 -16.49 -9.41 6.16
C GLY A 732 -16.00 -7.97 6.32
N PRO A 733 -15.32 -7.66 7.43
CA PRO A 733 -14.73 -6.34 7.66
C PRO A 733 -13.78 -5.93 6.53
N LEU A 734 -13.80 -4.64 6.15
CA LEU A 734 -13.05 -4.13 5.00
C LEU A 734 -11.55 -4.41 5.09
N GLU A 735 -10.96 -4.26 6.26
CA GLU A 735 -9.51 -4.37 6.48
C GLU A 735 -9.00 -5.81 6.53
N GLN A 736 -9.89 -6.80 6.62
CA GLN A 736 -9.53 -8.21 6.72
C GLN A 736 -9.52 -8.86 5.35
N SER A 737 -8.51 -9.72 5.13
CA SER A 737 -8.51 -10.62 3.97
C SER A 737 -9.56 -11.72 4.15
N LYS A 738 -10.22 -12.12 3.06
CA LYS A 738 -11.35 -13.03 3.06
C LYS A 738 -11.41 -13.83 1.77
N PRO A 739 -11.80 -15.11 1.83
CA PRO A 739 -11.93 -15.93 0.65
C PRO A 739 -13.20 -15.57 -0.13
N TRP A 740 -13.12 -15.61 -1.46
CA TRP A 740 -14.28 -15.54 -2.32
C TRP A 740 -15.01 -16.89 -2.34
N ASP A 741 -16.32 -16.83 -2.12
CA ASP A 741 -17.22 -18.00 -2.27
C ASP A 741 -18.47 -17.56 -3.05
N THR A 742 -18.57 -18.00 -4.30
CA THR A 742 -19.69 -17.67 -5.18
C THR A 742 -21.03 -18.20 -4.66
N LYS A 743 -21.05 -19.25 -3.83
CA LYS A 743 -22.29 -19.83 -3.29
C LYS A 743 -23.05 -18.88 -2.36
N GLY A 744 -22.36 -17.96 -1.68
CA GLY A 744 -22.96 -17.00 -0.75
C GLY A 744 -23.74 -15.89 -1.44
N ILE A 745 -23.49 -15.64 -2.72
CA ILE A 745 -24.04 -14.49 -3.45
C ILE A 745 -25.56 -14.56 -3.65
N ASP A 746 -26.14 -15.76 -3.70
CA ASP A 746 -27.59 -15.97 -3.87
C ASP A 746 -28.43 -15.29 -2.79
N GLY A 747 -27.92 -15.24 -1.56
CA GLY A 747 -28.60 -14.59 -0.44
C GLY A 747 -28.78 -13.08 -0.68
N VAL A 748 -27.76 -12.43 -1.19
CA VAL A 748 -27.77 -11.01 -1.54
C VAL A 748 -28.67 -10.74 -2.74
N HIS A 749 -28.61 -11.58 -3.75
CA HIS A 749 -29.47 -11.46 -4.93
C HIS A 749 -30.98 -11.58 -4.56
N ARG A 750 -31.32 -12.55 -3.70
CA ARG A 750 -32.68 -12.69 -3.17
C ARG A 750 -33.14 -11.48 -2.34
N PHE A 751 -32.22 -10.85 -1.61
CA PHE A 751 -32.49 -9.61 -0.89
C PHE A 751 -32.95 -8.50 -1.85
N LEU A 752 -32.23 -8.29 -2.98
CA LEU A 752 -32.62 -7.28 -3.97
C LEU A 752 -33.98 -7.58 -4.62
N LYS A 753 -34.30 -8.85 -4.86
CA LYS A 753 -35.65 -9.26 -5.30
C LYS A 753 -36.72 -8.89 -4.28
N LYS A 754 -36.45 -9.11 -3.00
CA LYS A 754 -37.37 -8.73 -1.91
C LYS A 754 -37.58 -7.22 -1.83
N LEU A 755 -36.49 -6.47 -1.94
CA LEU A 755 -36.54 -5.01 -2.00
C LEU A 755 -37.44 -4.53 -3.16
N PHE A 756 -37.22 -5.06 -4.35
CA PHE A 756 -37.97 -4.71 -5.54
C PHE A 756 -39.48 -5.01 -5.34
N GLY A 757 -39.81 -6.13 -4.69
CA GLY A 757 -41.16 -6.53 -4.34
C GLY A 757 -41.89 -5.63 -3.34
N LEU A 758 -41.18 -4.74 -2.60
CA LEU A 758 -41.81 -3.71 -1.78
C LEU A 758 -42.40 -2.59 -2.64
N PHE A 759 -41.84 -2.34 -3.82
CA PHE A 759 -42.23 -1.23 -4.70
C PHE A 759 -43.22 -1.68 -5.79
N TYR A 760 -43.09 -2.91 -6.26
CA TYR A 760 -43.94 -3.45 -7.33
C TYR A 760 -44.72 -4.65 -6.88
N LYS A 761 -46.01 -4.63 -7.16
CA LYS A 761 -46.92 -5.77 -6.98
C LYS A 761 -47.54 -6.07 -8.35
N ASP A 762 -47.27 -7.26 -8.86
CA ASP A 762 -47.56 -7.62 -10.23
C ASP A 762 -46.80 -6.67 -11.18
N GLU A 763 -47.46 -5.90 -12.04
CA GLU A 763 -46.83 -4.92 -12.92
C GLU A 763 -47.01 -3.48 -12.47
N ASN A 764 -47.60 -3.26 -11.29
CA ASN A 764 -48.00 -1.93 -10.81
C ASN A 764 -47.14 -1.46 -9.66
N LEU A 765 -46.84 -0.17 -9.66
CA LEU A 765 -46.17 0.49 -8.52
C LEU A 765 -47.13 0.46 -7.32
N ALA A 766 -46.69 -0.18 -6.25
CA ALA A 766 -47.51 -0.42 -5.04
C ALA A 766 -47.26 0.61 -3.92
N VAL A 767 -46.52 1.69 -4.20
CA VAL A 767 -46.21 2.73 -3.23
C VAL A 767 -47.35 3.72 -3.12
N THR A 768 -47.70 4.08 -1.88
CA THR A 768 -48.81 4.98 -1.55
C THR A 768 -48.37 6.13 -0.66
N ASP A 769 -49.19 7.17 -0.56
CA ASP A 769 -48.98 8.31 0.34
C ASP A 769 -49.58 8.12 1.74
N THR A 770 -49.76 6.88 2.18
CA THR A 770 -50.28 6.57 3.52
C THR A 770 -49.33 7.00 4.60
N GLU A 771 -49.87 7.49 5.72
CA GLU A 771 -49.07 7.81 6.89
C GLU A 771 -48.37 6.55 7.43
N PRO A 772 -47.06 6.63 7.76
CA PRO A 772 -46.33 5.50 8.30
C PRO A 772 -46.74 5.14 9.72
N THR A 773 -46.70 3.85 10.04
CA THR A 773 -46.94 3.36 11.40
C THR A 773 -45.72 3.59 12.29
N PRO A 774 -45.86 3.60 13.62
CA PRO A 774 -44.75 3.69 14.55
C PRO A 774 -43.72 2.57 14.35
N GLU A 775 -44.14 1.37 14.01
CA GLU A 775 -43.23 0.22 13.76
C GLU A 775 -42.42 0.41 12.47
N GLU A 776 -43.02 0.94 11.43
CA GLU A 776 -42.33 1.27 10.18
C GLU A 776 -41.30 2.37 10.38
N LEU A 777 -41.66 3.45 11.12
CA LEU A 777 -40.77 4.53 11.48
C LEU A 777 -39.61 4.04 12.34
N LYS A 778 -39.84 3.13 13.28
CA LYS A 778 -38.80 2.51 14.10
C LYS A 778 -37.82 1.72 13.24
N ALA A 779 -38.29 0.88 12.33
CA ALA A 779 -37.47 0.10 11.42
C ALA A 779 -36.57 1.01 10.56
N LEU A 780 -37.15 2.08 9.98
CA LEU A 780 -36.40 3.04 9.15
C LEU A 780 -35.36 3.81 9.94
N HIS A 781 -35.69 4.40 11.08
CA HIS A 781 -34.77 5.22 11.86
C HIS A 781 -33.66 4.41 12.51
N LYS A 782 -33.93 3.16 12.87
CA LYS A 782 -32.91 2.20 13.29
C LYS A 782 -31.88 1.95 12.18
N LEU A 783 -32.35 1.80 10.93
CA LEU A 783 -31.49 1.66 9.75
C LEU A 783 -30.69 2.93 9.48
N ILE A 784 -31.32 4.10 9.46
CA ILE A 784 -30.65 5.39 9.20
C ILE A 784 -29.47 5.58 10.16
N ARG A 785 -29.68 5.37 11.45
CA ARG A 785 -28.63 5.47 12.47
C ARG A 785 -27.52 4.46 12.22
N LYS A 786 -27.88 3.19 12.05
CA LYS A 786 -26.91 2.09 11.89
C LYS A 786 -26.03 2.28 10.67
N VAL A 787 -26.62 2.53 9.51
CA VAL A 787 -25.89 2.68 8.26
C VAL A 787 -25.01 3.93 8.25
N GLY A 788 -25.51 5.06 8.76
CA GLY A 788 -24.72 6.27 8.88
C GLY A 788 -23.48 6.07 9.75
N GLN A 789 -23.62 5.43 10.91
CA GLN A 789 -22.48 5.10 11.78
C GLN A 789 -21.53 4.10 11.13
N ASP A 790 -22.05 3.07 10.49
CA ASP A 790 -21.23 2.03 9.83
C ASP A 790 -20.40 2.61 8.68
N ILE A 791 -20.96 3.51 7.87
CA ILE A 791 -20.20 4.14 6.77
C ILE A 791 -19.04 4.97 7.33
N GLU A 792 -19.30 5.81 8.36
CA GLU A 792 -18.24 6.62 8.99
C GLU A 792 -17.14 5.75 9.63
N GLN A 793 -17.44 4.52 10.05
CA GLN A 793 -16.52 3.57 10.67
C GLN A 793 -15.99 2.51 9.71
N PHE A 794 -16.36 2.53 8.44
CA PHE A 794 -16.04 1.50 7.44
C PHE A 794 -16.51 0.08 7.81
N SER A 795 -17.62 -0.03 8.56
CA SER A 795 -18.23 -1.30 8.96
C SER A 795 -19.33 -1.72 7.98
N PHE A 796 -19.02 -1.80 6.71
CA PHE A 796 -20.00 -2.01 5.64
C PHE A 796 -20.71 -3.37 5.70
N ASN A 797 -20.05 -4.41 6.19
CA ASN A 797 -20.63 -5.74 6.34
C ASN A 797 -21.85 -5.75 7.28
N THR A 798 -21.80 -4.98 8.35
CA THR A 798 -22.94 -4.84 9.28
C THR A 798 -24.07 -4.01 8.70
N SER A 799 -23.78 -3.07 7.80
CA SER A 799 -24.80 -2.34 7.05
C SER A 799 -25.61 -3.26 6.12
N VAL A 800 -24.96 -4.15 5.40
CA VAL A 800 -25.65 -5.11 4.51
C VAL A 800 -26.64 -5.96 5.31
N SER A 801 -26.22 -6.47 6.47
CA SER A 801 -27.10 -7.20 7.38
C SER A 801 -28.28 -6.34 7.87
N ALA A 802 -28.03 -5.08 8.20
CA ALA A 802 -29.06 -4.14 8.64
C ALA A 802 -30.11 -3.87 7.54
N PHE A 803 -29.70 -3.75 6.28
CA PHE A 803 -30.61 -3.64 5.14
C PHE A 803 -31.50 -4.86 5.01
N MET A 804 -30.93 -6.07 5.12
CA MET A 804 -31.69 -7.31 5.03
C MET A 804 -32.74 -7.41 6.14
N ILE A 805 -32.40 -7.01 7.36
CA ILE A 805 -33.32 -6.99 8.50
C ILE A 805 -34.44 -5.98 8.26
N CYS A 806 -34.11 -4.74 7.91
CA CYS A 806 -35.09 -3.68 7.68
C CYS A 806 -36.09 -4.03 6.58
N VAL A 807 -35.62 -4.52 5.44
CA VAL A 807 -36.47 -4.94 4.32
C VAL A 807 -37.36 -6.11 4.74
N GLY A 808 -36.88 -7.06 5.54
CA GLY A 808 -37.67 -8.15 6.11
C GLY A 808 -38.76 -7.64 7.02
N ASP A 809 -38.47 -6.71 7.91
CA ASP A 809 -39.45 -6.09 8.81
C ASP A 809 -40.53 -5.33 8.03
N LEU A 810 -40.15 -4.53 7.04
CA LEU A 810 -41.09 -3.77 6.19
C LEU A 810 -41.96 -4.68 5.34
N GLN A 811 -41.47 -5.82 4.87
CA GLN A 811 -42.27 -6.83 4.20
C GLN A 811 -43.31 -7.44 5.15
N HIS A 812 -42.90 -7.77 6.39
CA HIS A 812 -43.80 -8.31 7.41
C HIS A 812 -44.90 -7.32 7.76
N LEU A 813 -44.55 -6.02 7.84
CA LEU A 813 -45.48 -4.92 8.08
C LEU A 813 -46.34 -4.57 6.85
N LYS A 814 -46.08 -5.18 5.69
CA LYS A 814 -46.71 -4.89 4.40
C LYS A 814 -46.68 -3.40 4.04
N THR A 815 -45.54 -2.77 4.28
CA THR A 815 -45.30 -1.34 4.09
C THR A 815 -45.49 -0.93 2.64
N THR A 816 -46.29 0.12 2.44
CA THR A 816 -46.46 0.77 1.13
C THR A 816 -46.19 2.28 1.19
N SER A 817 -45.99 2.84 2.38
CA SER A 817 -45.81 4.28 2.61
C SER A 817 -44.57 4.83 1.90
N ARG A 818 -44.74 5.82 1.04
CA ARG A 818 -43.65 6.56 0.39
C ARG A 818 -42.72 7.23 1.41
N ALA A 819 -43.29 7.71 2.54
CA ALA A 819 -42.52 8.34 3.62
C ALA A 819 -41.50 7.40 4.27
N ILE A 820 -41.66 6.09 4.09
CA ILE A 820 -40.71 5.05 4.54
C ILE A 820 -39.82 4.57 3.38
N LEU A 821 -40.43 4.25 2.24
CA LEU A 821 -39.73 3.58 1.13
C LEU A 821 -38.77 4.49 0.38
N GLU A 822 -39.08 5.79 0.22
CA GLU A 822 -38.18 6.74 -0.44
C GLU A 822 -36.92 7.02 0.38
N PRO A 823 -36.93 7.31 1.69
CA PRO A 823 -35.75 7.40 2.53
C PRO A 823 -34.93 6.11 2.59
N LEU A 824 -35.58 4.95 2.58
CA LEU A 824 -34.91 3.65 2.49
C LEU A 824 -34.03 3.57 1.25
N LEU A 825 -34.51 4.00 0.09
CA LEU A 825 -33.74 4.03 -1.14
C LEU A 825 -32.50 4.94 -1.03
N VAL A 826 -32.66 6.11 -0.40
CA VAL A 826 -31.54 7.04 -0.21
C VAL A 826 -30.45 6.41 0.66
N VAL A 827 -30.84 5.75 1.76
CA VAL A 827 -29.87 5.09 2.67
C VAL A 827 -29.18 3.91 2.00
N LEU A 828 -29.87 3.17 1.15
CA LEU A 828 -29.33 2.02 0.41
C LEU A 828 -28.52 2.43 -0.83
N SER A 829 -28.76 3.60 -1.39
CA SER A 829 -28.19 4.03 -2.68
C SER A 829 -26.66 3.96 -2.76
N PRO A 830 -25.87 4.22 -1.70
CA PRO A 830 -24.42 4.04 -1.75
C PRO A 830 -23.98 2.59 -2.03
N PHE A 831 -24.74 1.62 -1.55
CA PHE A 831 -24.44 0.20 -1.67
C PHE A 831 -24.98 -0.43 -2.97
N ALA A 832 -26.19 -0.06 -3.38
CA ALA A 832 -26.89 -0.60 -4.54
C ALA A 832 -27.43 0.55 -5.42
N PRO A 833 -26.54 1.26 -6.12
CA PRO A 833 -26.90 2.51 -6.78
C PRO A 833 -27.85 2.35 -7.97
N HIS A 834 -27.82 1.23 -8.69
CA HIS A 834 -28.66 1.04 -9.88
C HIS A 834 -30.13 0.82 -9.54
N ILE A 835 -30.42 -0.16 -8.69
CA ILE A 835 -31.82 -0.46 -8.30
C ILE A 835 -32.46 0.73 -7.57
N THR A 836 -31.69 1.40 -6.72
CA THR A 836 -32.20 2.54 -5.95
C THR A 836 -32.47 3.75 -6.82
N GLU A 837 -31.61 4.05 -7.80
CA GLU A 837 -31.85 5.11 -8.78
C GLU A 837 -33.10 4.82 -9.62
N TYR A 838 -33.22 3.60 -10.12
CA TYR A 838 -34.35 3.15 -10.89
C TYR A 838 -35.67 3.32 -10.12
N LEU A 839 -35.74 2.82 -8.91
CA LEU A 839 -36.93 2.90 -8.06
C LEU A 839 -37.23 4.35 -7.62
N TYR A 840 -36.24 5.13 -7.30
CA TYR A 840 -36.38 6.54 -6.93
C TYR A 840 -37.01 7.36 -8.06
N ARG A 841 -36.58 7.14 -9.28
CA ARG A 841 -37.18 7.78 -10.46
C ARG A 841 -38.54 7.24 -10.78
N ALA A 842 -38.82 5.95 -10.56
CA ALA A 842 -40.15 5.35 -10.72
C ALA A 842 -41.19 5.96 -9.77
N LEU A 843 -40.77 6.50 -8.62
CA LEU A 843 -41.62 7.26 -7.71
C LEU A 843 -42.01 8.66 -8.24
N GLY A 844 -41.54 9.07 -9.42
CA GLY A 844 -41.85 10.35 -10.04
C GLY A 844 -40.84 11.47 -9.72
N ASN A 845 -39.72 11.17 -9.08
CA ASN A 845 -38.68 12.17 -8.84
C ASN A 845 -37.98 12.56 -10.16
N SER A 846 -37.77 13.84 -10.38
CA SER A 846 -37.18 14.38 -11.62
C SER A 846 -35.66 14.36 -11.63
N GLY A 847 -35.04 14.39 -10.45
CA GLY A 847 -33.58 14.37 -10.27
C GLY A 847 -33.02 12.99 -10.03
N SER A 848 -31.69 12.93 -9.89
CA SER A 848 -30.99 11.72 -9.49
C SER A 848 -31.03 11.50 -7.98
N ILE A 849 -31.11 10.26 -7.54
CA ILE A 849 -30.97 9.89 -6.12
C ILE A 849 -29.62 10.29 -5.54
N VAL A 850 -28.61 10.45 -6.40
CA VAL A 850 -27.25 10.89 -6.02
C VAL A 850 -27.25 12.25 -5.34
N ASP A 851 -28.21 13.12 -5.72
CA ASP A 851 -28.36 14.47 -5.16
C ASP A 851 -29.39 14.53 -4.02
N ALA A 852 -30.01 13.41 -3.67
CA ALA A 852 -30.96 13.36 -2.56
C ALA A 852 -30.25 13.55 -1.22
N GLU A 853 -30.88 14.33 -0.34
CA GLU A 853 -30.34 14.57 1.00
C GLU A 853 -30.45 13.32 1.88
N TRP A 854 -29.41 13.02 2.63
CA TRP A 854 -29.38 11.91 3.59
C TRP A 854 -30.47 12.12 4.64
N PRO A 855 -31.35 11.10 4.89
CA PRO A 855 -32.45 11.24 5.84
C PRO A 855 -31.92 11.53 7.25
N GLN A 856 -32.57 12.47 7.93
CA GLN A 856 -32.23 12.80 9.32
C GLN A 856 -32.72 11.72 10.27
N PHE A 857 -31.86 11.30 11.18
CA PHE A 857 -32.21 10.40 12.26
C PHE A 857 -32.92 11.13 13.38
N GLU A 858 -34.05 10.58 13.85
CA GLU A 858 -34.81 11.09 15.00
C GLU A 858 -34.96 9.99 16.06
N GLU A 859 -34.35 10.18 17.21
CA GLU A 859 -34.36 9.21 18.31
C GLU A 859 -35.73 8.89 18.87
N LYS A 860 -36.68 9.84 18.77
CA LYS A 860 -38.05 9.65 19.22
C LYS A 860 -38.78 8.42 18.64
N TYR A 861 -38.39 7.99 17.44
CA TYR A 861 -38.96 6.84 16.77
C TYR A 861 -38.37 5.50 17.21
N LEU A 862 -37.26 5.50 17.99
CA LEU A 862 -36.68 4.30 18.58
C LEU A 862 -37.20 3.95 19.96
N VAL A 863 -37.99 4.84 20.57
CA VAL A 863 -38.59 4.60 21.87
C VAL A 863 -39.66 3.53 21.71
N GLU A 864 -39.57 2.47 22.47
CA GLU A 864 -40.58 1.42 22.47
C GLU A 864 -41.85 1.93 23.12
N SER A 865 -42.92 1.98 22.33
CA SER A 865 -44.25 2.33 22.85
C SER A 865 -44.84 1.22 23.72
N VAL A 866 -44.34 -0.01 23.59
CA VAL A 866 -44.85 -1.19 24.29
C VAL A 866 -43.67 -1.99 24.87
N THR A 867 -43.79 -2.38 26.13
CA THR A 867 -42.83 -3.31 26.78
C THR A 867 -43.46 -4.69 26.89
N LYS A 868 -42.71 -5.73 26.58
CA LYS A 868 -43.12 -7.14 26.69
C LYS A 868 -42.61 -7.71 28.00
N TYR A 869 -43.54 -8.10 28.89
CA TYR A 869 -43.23 -8.75 30.14
C TYR A 869 -43.50 -10.25 30.07
N PRO A 870 -42.50 -11.11 30.17
CA PRO A 870 -42.74 -12.53 30.49
C PRO A 870 -43.47 -12.61 31.81
N VAL A 871 -44.65 -13.24 31.82
CA VAL A 871 -45.44 -13.47 33.08
C VAL A 871 -45.21 -14.90 33.50
N SER A 872 -44.64 -15.06 34.71
CA SER A 872 -44.39 -16.34 35.32
C SER A 872 -45.31 -16.61 36.52
N PHE A 873 -45.63 -17.85 36.71
CA PHE A 873 -46.32 -18.38 37.89
C PHE A 873 -45.37 -19.31 38.65
N ASN A 874 -45.09 -18.99 39.90
CA ASN A 874 -44.13 -19.73 40.72
C ASN A 874 -42.81 -20.00 40.01
N GLY A 875 -42.30 -18.96 39.29
CA GLY A 875 -40.99 -19.00 38.61
C GLY A 875 -41.01 -19.63 37.21
N LYS A 876 -42.14 -20.15 36.70
CA LYS A 876 -42.23 -20.67 35.31
C LYS A 876 -43.01 -19.72 34.44
N VAL A 877 -42.39 -19.21 33.34
CA VAL A 877 -43.03 -18.33 32.37
C VAL A 877 -44.19 -19.05 31.67
N ARG A 878 -45.36 -18.38 31.59
CA ARG A 878 -46.59 -18.94 31.06
C ARG A 878 -47.11 -18.21 29.86
N PHE A 879 -47.00 -16.88 29.81
CA PHE A 879 -47.37 -16.05 28.67
C PHE A 879 -46.56 -14.74 28.67
N THR A 880 -46.73 -13.95 27.64
CA THR A 880 -46.10 -12.64 27.53
C THR A 880 -47.20 -11.58 27.54
N LEU A 881 -47.08 -10.59 28.42
CA LEU A 881 -47.94 -9.43 28.50
C LEU A 881 -47.31 -8.29 27.73
N GLU A 882 -48.03 -7.69 26.78
CA GLU A 882 -47.65 -6.46 26.10
C GLU A 882 -48.40 -5.28 26.72
N ILE A 883 -47.68 -4.29 27.22
CA ILE A 883 -48.25 -3.12 27.88
C ILE A 883 -47.43 -1.87 27.53
N ALA A 884 -48.07 -0.71 27.56
CA ALA A 884 -47.38 0.56 27.29
C ALA A 884 -46.09 0.69 28.10
N ALA A 885 -45.01 1.10 27.44
CA ALA A 885 -43.68 1.25 28.09
C ALA A 885 -43.69 2.26 29.23
N SER A 886 -44.69 3.19 29.22
CA SER A 886 -44.92 4.17 30.27
C SER A 886 -45.74 3.63 31.47
N ALA A 887 -46.22 2.37 31.41
CA ALA A 887 -47.00 1.78 32.46
C ALA A 887 -46.24 1.66 33.78
N THR A 888 -46.85 2.08 34.84
CA THR A 888 -46.32 1.94 36.20
C THR A 888 -46.30 0.45 36.63
N PRO A 889 -45.47 0.07 37.58
CA PRO A 889 -45.45 -1.32 38.09
C PRO A 889 -46.83 -1.83 38.59
N GLN A 890 -47.67 -0.93 39.14
CA GLN A 890 -49.04 -1.25 39.53
C GLN A 890 -49.96 -1.53 38.35
N GLU A 891 -49.80 -0.77 37.25
CA GLU A 891 -50.58 -1.01 36.03
C GLU A 891 -50.14 -2.30 35.35
N VAL A 892 -48.82 -2.61 35.36
CA VAL A 892 -48.28 -3.87 34.84
C VAL A 892 -48.80 -5.06 35.68
N GLU A 893 -48.82 -4.95 37.01
CA GLU A 893 -49.38 -5.94 37.91
C GLU A 893 -50.86 -6.19 37.64
N SER A 894 -51.66 -5.11 37.55
CA SER A 894 -53.06 -5.16 37.29
C SER A 894 -53.36 -5.81 35.91
N ALA A 895 -52.62 -5.40 34.88
CA ALA A 895 -52.78 -5.97 33.56
C ALA A 895 -52.42 -7.46 33.51
N ALA A 896 -51.32 -7.85 34.17
CA ALA A 896 -50.87 -9.24 34.24
C ALA A 896 -51.93 -10.15 34.92
N LEU A 897 -52.55 -9.66 36.00
CA LEU A 897 -53.61 -10.40 36.70
C LEU A 897 -54.92 -10.46 35.94
N SER A 898 -55.21 -9.42 35.16
CA SER A 898 -56.45 -9.30 34.37
C SER A 898 -56.33 -9.94 32.98
N ALA A 899 -55.12 -10.37 32.57
CA ALA A 899 -54.92 -11.01 31.27
C ALA A 899 -55.76 -12.31 31.17
N PRO A 900 -56.41 -12.55 30.00
CA PRO A 900 -57.22 -13.78 29.81
C PRO A 900 -56.41 -15.06 30.05
N GLU A 901 -55.14 -15.05 29.70
CA GLU A 901 -54.24 -16.17 29.91
C GLU A 901 -53.93 -16.46 31.39
N ALA A 902 -53.99 -15.42 32.22
CA ALA A 902 -53.75 -15.55 33.65
C ALA A 902 -54.81 -16.35 34.38
N ALA A 903 -56.07 -16.23 33.90
CA ALA A 903 -57.21 -16.93 34.51
C ALA A 903 -57.01 -18.46 34.63
N LYS A 904 -56.34 -19.05 33.61
CA LYS A 904 -56.02 -20.48 33.56
C LYS A 904 -55.08 -20.91 34.69
N TRP A 905 -54.19 -20.05 35.13
CA TRP A 905 -53.16 -20.34 36.09
C TRP A 905 -53.57 -19.88 37.50
N LEU A 906 -54.39 -18.86 37.63
CA LEU A 906 -54.94 -18.38 38.90
C LEU A 906 -55.96 -19.37 39.47
N GLU A 907 -56.74 -20.08 38.64
CA GLU A 907 -57.79 -21.06 39.09
C GLU A 907 -58.72 -20.49 40.15
N GLY A 908 -59.03 -19.18 40.08
CA GLY A 908 -59.83 -18.48 41.05
C GLY A 908 -59.18 -18.16 42.40
N LYS A 909 -57.86 -18.42 42.54
CA LYS A 909 -57.11 -18.14 43.77
C LYS A 909 -56.52 -16.71 43.73
N GLN A 910 -56.47 -16.12 44.91
CA GLN A 910 -55.74 -14.83 45.07
C GLN A 910 -54.21 -15.11 45.19
N PRO A 911 -53.35 -14.36 44.43
CA PRO A 911 -51.92 -14.52 44.56
C PRO A 911 -51.42 -14.06 45.92
N LYS A 912 -50.49 -14.79 46.50
CA LYS A 912 -49.77 -14.40 47.74
C LYS A 912 -48.91 -13.19 47.56
N LYS A 913 -48.30 -13.07 46.37
CA LYS A 913 -47.42 -11.96 46.03
C LYS A 913 -47.29 -11.85 44.50
N VAL A 914 -47.26 -10.62 44.00
CA VAL A 914 -46.87 -10.34 42.62
C VAL A 914 -45.59 -9.52 42.65
N ILE A 915 -44.58 -9.95 41.90
CA ILE A 915 -43.29 -9.25 41.78
C ILE A 915 -43.17 -8.76 40.35
N VAL A 916 -43.17 -7.43 40.19
CA VAL A 916 -42.94 -6.77 38.92
C VAL A 916 -41.49 -6.25 38.91
N VAL A 917 -40.69 -6.75 38.01
CA VAL A 917 -39.34 -6.19 37.75
C VAL A 917 -39.47 -5.33 36.47
N PRO A 918 -39.43 -4.00 36.57
CA PRO A 918 -39.67 -3.11 35.45
C PRO A 918 -38.81 -3.45 34.24
N GLY A 919 -39.44 -3.57 33.08
CA GLY A 919 -38.79 -3.88 31.82
C GLY A 919 -38.28 -5.33 31.69
N ARG A 920 -38.52 -6.21 32.67
CA ARG A 920 -37.93 -7.57 32.68
C ARG A 920 -38.93 -8.70 32.79
N ILE A 921 -39.68 -8.77 33.89
CA ILE A 921 -40.53 -9.93 34.17
C ILE A 921 -41.61 -9.58 35.21
N VAL A 922 -42.73 -10.26 35.12
CA VAL A 922 -43.73 -10.35 36.19
C VAL A 922 -43.73 -11.77 36.72
N ASN A 923 -43.62 -11.94 38.07
CA ASN A 923 -43.73 -13.25 38.71
C ASN A 923 -44.87 -13.25 39.72
N ILE A 924 -45.89 -14.07 39.46
CA ILE A 924 -47.06 -14.27 40.28
C ILE A 924 -46.82 -15.51 41.14
N VAL A 925 -46.82 -15.33 42.48
CA VAL A 925 -46.65 -16.40 43.47
C VAL A 925 -48.03 -16.76 44.01
N LEU A 926 -48.44 -18.02 43.83
CA LEU A 926 -49.71 -18.55 44.29
C LEU A 926 -49.61 -19.20 45.66
#